data_05e2a1e44cecec7f80105b3dbb6e9fae
#
_entry.id   05e2a1e44cecec7f80105b3dbb6e9fae
#
_cell.length_a   1.000
_cell.length_b   1.000
_cell.length_c   1.000
_cell.angle_alpha   90.00
_cell.angle_beta   90.00
_cell.angle_gamma   90.00
#
_symmetry.space_group_name_H-M   'P 1'
#
loop_
_entity.id
_entity.type
_entity.pdbx_description
1 polymer ?
#
loop_
_entity_poly.entity_id
_entity_poly.type
_entity_poly.pdbx_seq_one_letter_code
_entity_poly.pdbx_strand_id
1 'polypeptide(L)'
;MKPPKAKKIPHIFNEFGNERVDNYYWLRERGNPEVIAYLEAENAYYKAETAHTQALQDTLFAEMKARIKEDDSSVPYYYNGYWYRTRYEVGKDYPIYLRQRETLEAPEEVLFDCNAMAKGKAYFQLDSFAVSDDNQWAVYGVDTVSRRQYTLQIKNLSTGEVLPYQIKNTNGQAVWAADNRTIFYAKNHTKTLRTYKIYRHTLGTDPKNDVLVFWEKDDTFDTYVYREKSRKYIVIGSESTLTSEYQILNAYTPQESFKVFQPRIRGLEYDIAYYEDFFYILTNKDGATNFKLMRTPEAATEQEHWQEVIAHRPEVRLNDIEIFKEYLVIEEVYNGLERIQIRSWDGSVCYYLPFESETYTAYTTQNVAFDTEWLRYNYQSLATPASIIEYNMRTGERRVLKEQEILGGTFCKENYVEERLWATTPDGRKVPISLVYRKGIEKNGTNPLLLYGYGAYGVTINPYFSTTRLSLLDRGFIYAIAHIRGGEYLGRNWYEDGKLLKKKHTFDDFIACSRYLIEQQYTSPAHLYAEGGSAGGLLIGAVINETPELYKAVIASVPFVDVVTTMLDESIPLTTGEYDEWGNPNEKEYYEYMLSYSPYDQVRRQAYPAIYVSAGLHDSQVQYWEPAKWVAKLRELKTDNHPLYLDTNMDAGHGGASGRFEALKETAKEYAFLISQLAD
;
A
#
# COMPACT_ATOMS: atom_id res chain seq x y z
N MET A 1 -32.26 -14.22 -8.68
CA MET A 1 -31.55 -15.09 -9.68
C MET A 1 -30.94 -16.28 -8.94
N LYS A 2 -30.81 -17.47 -9.57
CA LYS A 2 -30.08 -18.56 -8.89
C LYS A 2 -28.58 -18.26 -8.88
N PRO A 3 -27.88 -18.51 -7.75
CA PRO A 3 -26.44 -18.30 -7.70
C PRO A 3 -25.71 -19.22 -8.71
N PRO A 4 -24.65 -18.74 -9.37
CA PRO A 4 -23.83 -19.55 -10.25
C PRO A 4 -23.20 -20.71 -9.50
N LYS A 5 -22.99 -21.82 -10.19
CA LYS A 5 -22.25 -22.97 -9.66
C LYS A 5 -21.06 -23.27 -10.57
N ALA A 6 -19.87 -23.18 -10.02
CA ALA A 6 -18.67 -23.55 -10.73
C ALA A 6 -18.65 -25.09 -10.93
N LYS A 7 -18.21 -25.49 -12.11
CA LYS A 7 -17.96 -26.90 -12.45
C LYS A 7 -16.87 -27.47 -11.54
N LYS A 8 -17.08 -28.67 -11.04
CA LYS A 8 -16.08 -29.40 -10.26
C LYS A 8 -15.21 -30.23 -11.19
N ILE A 9 -13.93 -29.95 -11.20
CA ILE A 9 -12.91 -30.74 -11.87
C ILE A 9 -11.81 -31.04 -10.85
N PRO A 10 -11.80 -32.24 -10.24
CA PRO A 10 -10.86 -32.54 -9.19
C PRO A 10 -9.40 -32.42 -9.65
N HIS A 11 -8.61 -31.68 -8.92
CA HIS A 11 -7.16 -31.63 -9.02
C HIS A 11 -6.57 -32.09 -7.69
N ILE A 12 -5.66 -33.04 -7.73
CA ILE A 12 -5.13 -33.68 -6.52
C ILE A 12 -3.70 -33.20 -6.30
N PHE A 13 -3.47 -32.62 -5.13
CA PHE A 13 -2.15 -32.33 -4.59
C PHE A 13 -1.78 -33.37 -3.55
N ASN A 14 -0.53 -33.78 -3.51
CA ASN A 14 -0.01 -34.71 -2.52
C ASN A 14 1.34 -34.21 -2.01
N GLU A 15 1.30 -33.51 -0.87
CA GLU A 15 2.49 -33.04 -0.17
C GLU A 15 2.60 -33.73 1.18
N PHE A 16 3.77 -34.28 1.46
CA PHE A 16 4.08 -34.95 2.73
C PHE A 16 3.09 -36.07 3.12
N GLY A 17 2.52 -36.75 2.12
CA GLY A 17 1.51 -37.79 2.32
C GLY A 17 0.11 -37.25 2.63
N ASN A 18 -0.10 -35.93 2.59
CA ASN A 18 -1.41 -35.33 2.71
C ASN A 18 -2.00 -35.10 1.30
N GLU A 19 -3.11 -35.80 1.02
CA GLU A 19 -3.86 -35.64 -0.22
C GLU A 19 -4.86 -34.47 -0.05
N ARG A 20 -4.73 -33.46 -0.91
CA ARG A 20 -5.61 -32.30 -0.94
C ARG A 20 -6.31 -32.23 -2.30
N VAL A 21 -7.65 -32.27 -2.31
CA VAL A 21 -8.45 -32.21 -3.52
C VAL A 21 -8.98 -30.80 -3.72
N ASP A 22 -8.64 -30.19 -4.84
CA ASP A 22 -9.11 -28.88 -5.26
C ASP A 22 -10.02 -29.00 -6.48
N ASN A 23 -11.33 -28.90 -6.27
CA ASN A 23 -12.32 -29.02 -7.32
C ASN A 23 -12.40 -27.81 -8.25
N TYR A 24 -11.82 -26.68 -7.86
CA TYR A 24 -11.93 -25.42 -8.57
C TYR A 24 -10.58 -24.90 -9.09
N TYR A 25 -9.55 -25.70 -9.04
CA TYR A 25 -8.21 -25.37 -9.53
C TYR A 25 -8.19 -24.90 -10.99
N TRP A 26 -9.09 -25.42 -11.83
CA TRP A 26 -9.22 -25.06 -13.25
C TRP A 26 -9.57 -23.56 -13.47
N LEU A 27 -10.15 -22.89 -12.49
CA LEU A 27 -10.47 -21.46 -12.57
C LEU A 27 -9.23 -20.57 -12.75
N ARG A 28 -8.02 -21.09 -12.52
CA ARG A 28 -6.77 -20.37 -12.77
C ARG A 28 -6.45 -20.12 -14.24
N GLU A 29 -7.13 -20.80 -15.14
CA GLU A 29 -6.89 -20.72 -16.59
C GLU A 29 -7.55 -19.46 -17.18
N ARG A 30 -6.92 -18.28 -17.02
CA ARG A 30 -7.47 -16.99 -17.45
C ARG A 30 -7.92 -16.94 -18.91
N GLY A 31 -7.23 -17.63 -19.82
CA GLY A 31 -7.56 -17.68 -21.23
C GLY A 31 -8.71 -18.65 -21.58
N ASN A 32 -9.21 -19.42 -20.62
CA ASN A 32 -10.27 -20.37 -20.83
C ASN A 32 -11.64 -19.66 -20.90
N PRO A 33 -12.39 -19.75 -22.01
CA PRO A 33 -13.71 -19.11 -22.12
C PRO A 33 -14.70 -19.53 -21.04
N GLU A 34 -14.63 -20.77 -20.53
CA GLU A 34 -15.49 -21.22 -19.43
C GLU A 34 -15.19 -20.48 -18.10
N VAL A 35 -13.92 -20.12 -17.87
CA VAL A 35 -13.54 -19.30 -16.72
C VAL A 35 -14.12 -17.91 -16.82
N ILE A 36 -13.95 -17.25 -17.97
CA ILE A 36 -14.51 -15.92 -18.23
C ILE A 36 -16.02 -15.95 -18.06
N ALA A 37 -16.70 -16.96 -18.65
CA ALA A 37 -18.15 -17.10 -18.54
C ALA A 37 -18.61 -17.28 -17.07
N TYR A 38 -17.84 -18.00 -16.25
CA TYR A 38 -18.15 -18.15 -14.84
C TYR A 38 -18.01 -16.83 -14.07
N LEU A 39 -16.94 -16.07 -14.30
CA LEU A 39 -16.76 -14.75 -13.68
C LEU A 39 -17.86 -13.77 -14.10
N GLU A 40 -18.22 -13.75 -15.37
CA GLU A 40 -19.32 -12.93 -15.88
C GLU A 40 -20.68 -13.35 -15.29
N ALA A 41 -20.90 -14.65 -15.08
CA ALA A 41 -22.12 -15.15 -14.44
C ALA A 41 -22.21 -14.70 -12.97
N GLU A 42 -21.09 -14.71 -12.24
CA GLU A 42 -21.04 -14.16 -10.87
C GLU A 42 -21.31 -12.66 -10.85
N ASN A 43 -20.75 -11.90 -11.77
CA ASN A 43 -21.03 -10.47 -11.91
C ASN A 43 -22.51 -10.20 -12.23
N ALA A 44 -23.11 -10.99 -13.12
CA ALA A 44 -24.53 -10.88 -13.46
C ALA A 44 -25.43 -11.23 -12.26
N TYR A 45 -25.07 -12.27 -11.50
CA TYR A 45 -25.75 -12.65 -10.26
C TYR A 45 -25.69 -11.51 -9.22
N TYR A 46 -24.50 -10.98 -8.96
CA TYR A 46 -24.31 -9.84 -8.05
C TYR A 46 -25.18 -8.66 -8.47
N LYS A 47 -25.13 -8.27 -9.74
CA LYS A 47 -25.89 -7.14 -10.28
C LYS A 47 -27.41 -7.34 -10.12
N ALA A 48 -27.90 -8.55 -10.37
CA ALA A 48 -29.32 -8.87 -10.25
C ALA A 48 -29.80 -8.84 -8.78
N GLU A 49 -29.04 -9.46 -7.87
CA GLU A 49 -29.41 -9.53 -6.46
C GLU A 49 -29.31 -8.18 -5.74
N THR A 50 -28.38 -7.31 -6.19
CA THR A 50 -28.20 -5.97 -5.63
C THR A 50 -28.91 -4.86 -6.38
N ALA A 51 -29.75 -5.18 -7.38
CA ALA A 51 -30.48 -4.19 -8.17
C ALA A 51 -31.33 -3.24 -7.30
N HIS A 52 -31.87 -3.72 -6.19
CA HIS A 52 -32.63 -2.92 -5.20
C HIS A 52 -31.75 -1.86 -4.51
N THR A 53 -30.44 -2.01 -4.51
CA THR A 53 -29.50 -1.03 -3.91
C THR A 53 -29.00 0.00 -4.93
N GLN A 54 -29.38 -0.06 -6.20
CA GLN A 54 -28.83 0.83 -7.23
C GLN A 54 -29.05 2.31 -6.90
N ALA A 55 -30.24 2.68 -6.45
CA ALA A 55 -30.52 4.06 -6.04
C ALA A 55 -29.64 4.52 -4.86
N LEU A 56 -29.35 3.62 -3.94
CA LEU A 56 -28.43 3.89 -2.83
C LEU A 56 -26.98 4.03 -3.33
N GLN A 57 -26.53 3.16 -4.24
CA GLN A 57 -25.21 3.28 -4.85
C GLN A 57 -25.05 4.63 -5.56
N ASP A 58 -26.04 5.05 -6.32
CA ASP A 58 -26.03 6.33 -7.03
C ASP A 58 -25.99 7.52 -6.06
N THR A 59 -26.76 7.43 -4.97
CA THR A 59 -26.75 8.44 -3.89
C THR A 59 -25.38 8.52 -3.22
N LEU A 60 -24.80 7.39 -2.84
CA LEU A 60 -23.48 7.33 -2.21
C LEU A 60 -22.39 7.88 -3.13
N PHE A 61 -22.44 7.50 -4.41
CA PHE A 61 -21.50 8.04 -5.40
C PHE A 61 -21.61 9.56 -5.51
N ALA A 62 -22.84 10.09 -5.60
CA ALA A 62 -23.08 11.52 -5.67
C ALA A 62 -22.59 12.27 -4.42
N GLU A 63 -22.86 11.73 -3.22
CA GLU A 63 -22.38 12.28 -1.96
C GLU A 63 -20.84 12.34 -1.91
N MET A 64 -20.18 11.23 -2.25
CA MET A 64 -18.72 11.12 -2.21
C MET A 64 -18.08 12.06 -3.23
N LYS A 65 -18.63 12.12 -4.43
CA LYS A 65 -18.15 13.03 -5.47
C LYS A 65 -18.34 14.51 -5.06
N ALA A 66 -19.49 14.85 -4.49
CA ALA A 66 -19.80 16.20 -4.06
C ALA A 66 -18.87 16.75 -2.97
N ARG A 67 -18.24 15.87 -2.17
CA ARG A 67 -17.27 16.27 -1.14
C ARG A 67 -15.90 16.63 -1.71
N ILE A 68 -15.62 16.26 -2.94
CA ILE A 68 -14.32 16.49 -3.58
C ILE A 68 -14.31 17.89 -4.20
N LYS A 69 -13.26 18.66 -3.89
CA LYS A 69 -12.93 19.84 -4.67
C LYS A 69 -12.34 19.39 -6.00
N GLU A 70 -13.15 19.43 -7.06
CA GLU A 70 -12.75 18.84 -8.35
C GLU A 70 -11.62 19.59 -9.03
N ASP A 71 -11.62 20.93 -8.98
CA ASP A 71 -10.59 21.84 -9.50
C ASP A 71 -9.48 22.09 -8.48
N ASP A 72 -8.79 21.06 -8.09
CA ASP A 72 -7.80 21.11 -7.02
C ASP A 72 -6.36 21.01 -7.53
N SER A 73 -5.42 21.58 -6.75
CA SER A 73 -3.98 21.52 -7.02
C SER A 73 -3.22 21.06 -5.78
N SER A 74 -2.15 20.31 -6.00
CA SER A 74 -1.20 20.01 -4.93
C SER A 74 -0.45 21.26 -4.49
N VAL A 75 0.13 21.24 -3.28
CA VAL A 75 1.08 22.26 -2.86
C VAL A 75 2.29 22.19 -3.78
N PRO A 76 2.70 23.31 -4.41
CA PRO A 76 3.86 23.31 -5.29
C PRO A 76 5.15 23.13 -4.49
N TYR A 77 6.15 22.50 -5.13
CA TYR A 77 7.51 22.43 -4.59
C TYR A 77 8.52 22.91 -5.65
N TYR A 78 9.55 23.59 -5.18
CA TYR A 78 10.61 24.13 -6.03
C TYR A 78 11.76 23.13 -6.16
N TYR A 79 12.13 22.82 -7.40
CA TYR A 79 13.24 21.93 -7.69
C TYR A 79 13.90 22.31 -9.01
N ASN A 80 15.23 22.46 -8.99
CA ASN A 80 16.05 22.69 -10.17
C ASN A 80 15.51 23.75 -11.14
N GLY A 81 15.17 24.92 -10.64
CA GLY A 81 14.70 26.07 -11.42
C GLY A 81 13.21 26.09 -11.75
N TYR A 82 12.44 25.12 -11.27
CA TYR A 82 11.01 25.01 -11.55
C TYR A 82 10.18 24.72 -10.32
N TRP A 83 8.97 25.27 -10.31
CA TRP A 83 7.90 24.89 -9.40
C TRP A 83 7.08 23.75 -10.01
N TYR A 84 6.99 22.63 -9.36
CA TYR A 84 6.22 21.46 -9.78
C TYR A 84 4.93 21.37 -9.00
N ARG A 85 3.83 21.04 -9.69
CA ARG A 85 2.56 20.72 -9.07
C ARG A 85 1.72 19.77 -9.92
N THR A 86 0.73 19.19 -9.28
CA THR A 86 -0.31 18.37 -9.89
C THR A 86 -1.62 19.11 -9.81
N ARG A 87 -2.38 19.13 -10.88
CA ARG A 87 -3.70 19.78 -10.96
C ARG A 87 -4.75 18.80 -11.43
N TYR A 88 -5.96 18.93 -10.86
CA TYR A 88 -7.17 18.30 -11.39
C TYR A 88 -8.10 19.34 -11.98
N GLU A 89 -8.92 18.96 -12.95
CA GLU A 89 -9.95 19.79 -13.56
C GLU A 89 -11.34 19.22 -13.29
N VAL A 90 -12.35 20.10 -13.28
CA VAL A 90 -13.76 19.72 -13.09
C VAL A 90 -14.17 18.64 -14.10
N GLY A 91 -14.81 17.57 -13.63
CA GLY A 91 -15.29 16.49 -14.45
C GLY A 91 -14.22 15.55 -15.01
N LYS A 92 -12.94 15.74 -14.65
CA LYS A 92 -11.83 14.91 -15.12
C LYS A 92 -11.38 13.92 -14.06
N ASP A 93 -11.09 12.69 -14.50
CA ASP A 93 -10.68 11.58 -13.64
C ASP A 93 -9.19 11.58 -13.29
N TYR A 94 -8.34 12.12 -14.15
CA TYR A 94 -6.89 11.98 -14.05
C TYR A 94 -6.19 13.30 -13.81
N PRO A 95 -5.00 13.26 -13.18
CA PRO A 95 -4.22 14.46 -12.91
C PRO A 95 -3.56 15.02 -14.18
N ILE A 96 -3.23 16.30 -14.10
CA ILE A 96 -2.35 16.99 -15.02
C ILE A 96 -1.08 17.36 -14.24
N TYR A 97 0.07 16.91 -14.70
CA TYR A 97 1.37 17.26 -14.14
C TYR A 97 1.93 18.47 -14.87
N LEU A 98 2.32 19.49 -14.13
CA LEU A 98 2.81 20.73 -14.70
C LEU A 98 3.95 21.35 -13.88
N ARG A 99 4.68 22.27 -14.50
CA ARG A 99 5.72 23.06 -13.87
C ARG A 99 5.70 24.51 -14.33
N GLN A 100 6.30 25.40 -13.54
CA GLN A 100 6.45 26.82 -13.83
C GLN A 100 7.88 27.25 -13.54
N ARG A 101 8.48 27.98 -14.47
CA ARG A 101 9.90 28.35 -14.38
C ARG A 101 10.11 29.45 -13.36
N GLU A 102 10.98 29.22 -12.38
CA GLU A 102 11.47 30.14 -11.37
C GLU A 102 10.40 30.75 -10.45
N THR A 103 9.24 31.18 -10.97
CA THR A 103 8.17 31.77 -10.18
C THR A 103 6.82 31.11 -10.48
N LEU A 104 5.90 31.19 -9.52
CA LEU A 104 4.53 30.66 -9.67
C LEU A 104 3.65 31.53 -10.59
N GLU A 105 4.10 32.71 -10.98
CA GLU A 105 3.44 33.58 -11.94
C GLU A 105 3.90 33.32 -13.40
N ALA A 106 4.94 32.53 -13.57
CA ALA A 106 5.40 32.13 -14.90
C ALA A 106 4.35 31.28 -15.64
N PRO A 107 4.35 31.26 -16.97
CA PRO A 107 3.45 30.40 -17.73
C PRO A 107 3.58 28.94 -17.32
N GLU A 108 2.45 28.24 -17.25
CA GLU A 108 2.40 26.83 -16.98
C GLU A 108 2.93 26.02 -18.16
N GLU A 109 3.84 25.08 -17.89
CA GLU A 109 4.28 24.04 -18.80
C GLU A 109 3.60 22.72 -18.41
N VAL A 110 2.70 22.21 -19.24
CA VAL A 110 2.08 20.91 -19.03
C VAL A 110 3.08 19.84 -19.40
N LEU A 111 3.47 19.03 -18.42
CA LEU A 111 4.36 17.89 -18.64
C LEU A 111 3.55 16.68 -19.14
N PHE A 112 2.47 16.32 -18.44
CA PHE A 112 1.62 15.20 -18.78
C PHE A 112 0.16 15.51 -18.45
N ASP A 113 -0.69 15.52 -19.46
CA ASP A 113 -2.16 15.50 -19.28
C ASP A 113 -2.63 14.04 -19.32
N CYS A 114 -2.80 13.45 -18.14
CA CYS A 114 -3.20 12.06 -18.02
C CYS A 114 -4.63 11.81 -18.55
N ASN A 115 -5.50 12.84 -18.63
CA ASN A 115 -6.82 12.70 -19.24
C ASN A 115 -6.72 12.45 -20.75
N ALA A 116 -5.85 13.19 -21.43
CA ALA A 116 -5.58 12.97 -22.85
C ALA A 116 -4.91 11.62 -23.11
N MET A 117 -3.94 11.24 -22.24
CA MET A 117 -3.21 9.97 -22.37
C MET A 117 -4.08 8.75 -22.10
N ALA A 118 -5.07 8.86 -21.22
CA ALA A 118 -5.99 7.78 -20.85
C ALA A 118 -7.12 7.56 -21.87
N LYS A 119 -7.31 8.49 -22.82
CA LYS A 119 -8.43 8.43 -23.77
C LYS A 119 -8.44 7.12 -24.56
N GLY A 120 -9.59 6.43 -24.53
CA GLY A 120 -9.79 5.16 -25.22
C GLY A 120 -9.15 3.95 -24.54
N LYS A 121 -8.70 4.07 -23.30
CA LYS A 121 -8.13 2.98 -22.52
C LYS A 121 -9.08 2.59 -21.38
N ALA A 122 -9.24 1.28 -21.17
CA ALA A 122 -10.05 0.75 -20.06
C ALA A 122 -9.38 0.98 -18.69
N TYR A 123 -8.05 1.01 -18.68
CA TYR A 123 -7.21 1.30 -17.50
C TYR A 123 -6.04 2.19 -17.91
N PHE A 124 -5.68 3.14 -17.07
CA PHE A 124 -4.51 3.99 -17.28
C PHE A 124 -3.88 4.39 -15.95
N GLN A 125 -2.58 4.24 -15.87
CA GLN A 125 -1.78 4.79 -14.77
C GLN A 125 -0.43 5.27 -15.29
N LEU A 126 -0.09 6.51 -14.99
CA LEU A 126 1.28 7.02 -15.04
C LEU A 126 1.86 6.84 -13.64
N ASP A 127 2.87 5.98 -13.50
CA ASP A 127 3.48 5.68 -12.20
C ASP A 127 4.37 6.82 -11.72
N SER A 128 5.36 7.15 -12.53
CA SER A 128 6.32 8.18 -12.21
C SER A 128 6.94 8.79 -13.46
N PHE A 129 7.57 9.92 -13.29
CA PHE A 129 8.42 10.53 -14.30
C PHE A 129 9.67 11.14 -13.67
N ALA A 130 10.74 11.21 -14.44
CA ALA A 130 11.99 11.86 -14.05
C ALA A 130 12.45 12.83 -15.15
N VAL A 131 12.75 14.06 -14.72
CA VAL A 131 13.26 15.11 -15.61
C VAL A 131 14.79 15.12 -15.56
N SER A 132 15.44 15.26 -16.71
CA SER A 132 16.90 15.39 -16.80
C SER A 132 17.40 16.69 -16.14
N ASP A 133 18.66 16.71 -15.67
CA ASP A 133 19.21 17.85 -14.93
C ASP A 133 19.23 19.15 -15.75
N ASP A 134 19.30 19.05 -17.08
CA ASP A 134 19.20 20.19 -18.01
C ASP A 134 17.74 20.62 -18.29
N ASN A 135 16.75 19.99 -17.69
CA ASN A 135 15.33 20.26 -17.87
C ASN A 135 14.77 20.03 -19.29
N GLN A 136 15.50 19.31 -20.17
CA GLN A 136 15.11 19.14 -21.57
C GLN A 136 14.27 17.87 -21.82
N TRP A 137 14.44 16.84 -20.99
CA TRP A 137 13.87 15.53 -21.24
C TRP A 137 13.13 15.00 -20.00
N ALA A 138 12.09 14.22 -20.24
CA ALA A 138 11.42 13.43 -19.21
C ALA A 138 11.31 11.97 -19.65
N VAL A 139 11.66 11.04 -18.76
CA VAL A 139 11.36 9.62 -18.90
C VAL A 139 10.18 9.30 -17.97
N TYR A 140 9.21 8.53 -18.46
CA TYR A 140 7.99 8.23 -17.70
C TYR A 140 7.46 6.82 -17.99
N GLY A 141 6.76 6.24 -17.03
CA GLY A 141 6.23 4.88 -17.10
C GLY A 141 4.71 4.83 -17.10
N VAL A 142 4.12 4.07 -18.02
CA VAL A 142 2.67 3.91 -18.19
C VAL A 142 2.28 2.44 -18.14
N ASP A 143 1.24 2.12 -17.36
CA ASP A 143 0.53 0.84 -17.36
C ASP A 143 -0.90 1.06 -17.86
N THR A 144 -1.30 0.29 -18.86
CA THR A 144 -2.65 0.35 -19.44
C THR A 144 -3.46 -0.94 -19.22
N VAL A 145 -2.95 -1.87 -18.42
CA VAL A 145 -3.56 -3.18 -18.17
C VAL A 145 -3.84 -3.42 -16.69
N SER A 146 -3.17 -2.71 -15.78
CA SER A 146 -3.25 -2.93 -14.33
C SER A 146 -2.53 -4.21 -13.85
N ARG A 147 -1.36 -4.51 -14.48
CA ARG A 147 -0.51 -5.63 -14.05
C ARG A 147 0.84 -5.19 -13.53
N ARG A 148 1.06 -3.89 -13.31
CA ARG A 148 2.37 -3.33 -12.91
C ARG A 148 3.49 -3.65 -13.92
N GLN A 149 3.13 -3.83 -15.18
CA GLN A 149 4.01 -3.94 -16.32
C GLN A 149 4.01 -2.62 -17.06
N TYR A 150 4.96 -1.77 -16.72
CA TYR A 150 5.03 -0.42 -17.26
C TYR A 150 5.87 -0.36 -18.53
N THR A 151 5.44 0.48 -19.44
CA THR A 151 6.20 0.87 -20.62
C THR A 151 6.83 2.24 -20.38
N LEU A 152 8.14 2.33 -20.48
CA LEU A 152 8.84 3.61 -20.40
C LEU A 152 8.84 4.29 -21.78
N GLN A 153 8.61 5.59 -21.76
CA GLN A 153 8.70 6.50 -22.90
C GLN A 153 9.54 7.71 -22.52
N ILE A 154 10.09 8.39 -23.53
CA ILE A 154 10.93 9.57 -23.32
C ILE A 154 10.36 10.72 -24.15
N LYS A 155 10.16 11.86 -23.50
CA LYS A 155 9.56 13.06 -24.09
C LYS A 155 10.55 14.22 -24.05
N ASN A 156 10.71 14.90 -25.18
CA ASN A 156 11.39 16.19 -25.24
C ASN A 156 10.43 17.26 -24.70
N LEU A 157 10.81 17.93 -23.62
CA LEU A 157 9.94 18.90 -22.94
C LEU A 157 9.82 20.23 -23.68
N SER A 158 10.80 20.57 -24.53
CA SER A 158 10.77 21.81 -25.32
C SER A 158 9.85 21.69 -26.54
N THR A 159 9.83 20.53 -27.20
CA THR A 159 9.04 20.29 -28.42
C THR A 159 7.74 19.56 -28.17
N GLY A 160 7.62 18.85 -27.04
CA GLY A 160 6.52 17.93 -26.73
C GLY A 160 6.60 16.60 -27.49
N GLU A 161 7.64 16.37 -28.29
CA GLU A 161 7.83 15.14 -29.05
C GLU A 161 8.18 13.97 -28.15
N VAL A 162 7.48 12.85 -28.31
CA VAL A 162 7.80 11.57 -27.68
C VAL A 162 8.67 10.77 -28.64
N LEU A 163 9.80 10.25 -28.16
CA LEU A 163 10.71 9.45 -28.98
C LEU A 163 10.01 8.20 -29.52
N PRO A 164 10.35 7.76 -30.74
CA PRO A 164 9.60 6.71 -31.46
C PRO A 164 9.81 5.30 -30.90
N TYR A 165 10.65 5.10 -29.91
CA TYR A 165 10.89 3.81 -29.28
C TYR A 165 10.35 3.77 -27.84
N GLN A 166 10.12 2.56 -27.35
CA GLN A 166 9.57 2.28 -26.02
C GLN A 166 10.41 1.20 -25.34
N ILE A 167 10.47 1.26 -24.00
CA ILE A 167 11.09 0.23 -23.17
C ILE A 167 9.98 -0.48 -22.39
N LYS A 168 9.71 -1.74 -22.73
CA LYS A 168 8.59 -2.52 -22.16
C LYS A 168 9.03 -3.36 -20.97
N ASN A 169 8.06 -3.86 -20.21
CA ASN A 169 8.23 -4.77 -19.07
C ASN A 169 9.16 -4.20 -18.00
N THR A 170 8.89 -2.98 -17.59
CA THR A 170 9.62 -2.29 -16.51
C THR A 170 8.75 -2.12 -15.28
N ASN A 171 9.35 -1.70 -14.17
CA ASN A 171 8.60 -1.31 -12.97
C ASN A 171 8.03 0.12 -13.04
N GLY A 172 8.20 0.81 -14.16
CA GLY A 172 7.70 2.18 -14.37
C GLY A 172 8.65 3.29 -13.94
N GLN A 173 9.74 2.98 -13.29
CA GLN A 173 10.69 3.95 -12.76
C GLN A 173 11.99 3.95 -13.55
N ALA A 174 12.54 5.15 -13.75
CA ALA A 174 13.84 5.34 -14.38
C ALA A 174 14.49 6.61 -13.84
N VAL A 175 15.81 6.68 -13.90
CA VAL A 175 16.59 7.81 -13.39
C VAL A 175 17.61 8.28 -14.42
N TRP A 176 17.84 9.58 -14.44
CA TRP A 176 18.86 10.22 -15.25
C TRP A 176 20.19 10.28 -14.53
N ALA A 177 21.28 10.00 -15.25
CA ALA A 177 22.60 10.41 -14.83
C ALA A 177 22.80 11.92 -15.06
N ALA A 178 23.88 12.49 -14.52
CA ALA A 178 24.16 13.91 -14.62
C ALA A 178 24.58 14.36 -16.02
N ASP A 179 24.87 13.43 -16.93
CA ASP A 179 25.22 13.70 -18.33
C ASP A 179 24.02 14.04 -19.24
N ASN A 180 22.80 13.98 -18.70
CA ASN A 180 21.52 14.21 -19.40
C ASN A 180 21.30 13.29 -20.62
N ARG A 181 21.98 12.18 -20.68
CA ARG A 181 21.94 11.21 -21.80
C ARG A 181 21.78 9.76 -21.34
N THR A 182 22.28 9.45 -20.18
CA THR A 182 22.24 8.09 -19.62
C THR A 182 21.07 7.93 -18.68
N ILE A 183 20.30 6.87 -18.90
CA ILE A 183 19.13 6.50 -18.09
C ILE A 183 19.36 5.09 -17.52
N PHE A 184 19.05 4.91 -16.25
CA PHE A 184 19.00 3.60 -15.62
C PHE A 184 17.56 3.22 -15.32
N TYR A 185 17.19 1.97 -15.57
CA TYR A 185 15.84 1.48 -15.33
C TYR A 185 15.84 0.01 -14.92
N ALA A 186 14.74 -0.42 -14.28
CA ALA A 186 14.56 -1.77 -13.81
C ALA A 186 13.61 -2.56 -14.71
N LYS A 187 13.99 -3.80 -15.05
CA LYS A 187 13.25 -4.71 -15.90
C LYS A 187 12.54 -5.77 -15.07
N ASN A 188 11.28 -6.03 -15.40
CA ASN A 188 10.50 -7.10 -14.79
C ASN A 188 10.66 -8.42 -15.56
N HIS A 189 10.65 -9.52 -14.82
CA HIS A 189 10.53 -10.84 -15.40
C HIS A 189 9.13 -11.02 -16.02
N THR A 190 9.05 -11.53 -17.23
CA THR A 190 7.79 -11.57 -17.99
C THR A 190 6.71 -12.48 -17.39
N LYS A 191 7.10 -13.54 -16.69
CA LYS A 191 6.18 -14.50 -16.07
C LYS A 191 5.89 -14.18 -14.60
N THR A 192 6.93 -14.04 -13.79
CA THR A 192 6.80 -13.80 -12.34
C THR A 192 6.59 -12.34 -11.99
N LEU A 193 6.75 -11.42 -12.93
CA LEU A 193 6.68 -9.97 -12.78
C LEU A 193 7.67 -9.39 -11.76
N ARG A 194 8.57 -10.23 -11.23
CA ARG A 194 9.63 -9.81 -10.30
C ARG A 194 10.57 -8.83 -11.01
N THR A 195 10.89 -7.72 -10.37
CA THR A 195 11.89 -6.79 -10.87
C THR A 195 13.28 -7.35 -10.56
N TYR A 196 14.08 -7.66 -11.58
CA TYR A 196 15.26 -8.48 -11.39
C TYR A 196 16.52 -8.05 -12.14
N LYS A 197 16.43 -7.08 -13.06
CA LYS A 197 17.57 -6.59 -13.86
C LYS A 197 17.56 -5.08 -13.94
N ILE A 198 18.74 -4.48 -13.87
CA ILE A 198 18.95 -3.05 -14.11
C ILE A 198 19.73 -2.87 -15.40
N TYR A 199 19.24 -2.00 -16.27
CA TYR A 199 19.84 -1.64 -17.55
C TYR A 199 20.26 -0.18 -17.59
N ARG A 200 21.27 0.08 -18.38
CA ARG A 200 21.74 1.42 -18.77
C ARG A 200 21.35 1.67 -20.22
N HIS A 201 20.55 2.70 -20.43
CA HIS A 201 20.10 3.17 -21.75
C HIS A 201 20.78 4.48 -22.11
N THR A 202 21.17 4.64 -23.36
CA THR A 202 21.65 5.91 -23.90
C THR A 202 20.56 6.57 -24.74
N LEU A 203 20.20 7.81 -24.39
CA LEU A 203 19.18 8.60 -25.09
C LEU A 203 19.39 8.58 -26.62
N GLY A 204 18.32 8.24 -27.34
CA GLY A 204 18.31 8.20 -28.79
C GLY A 204 18.83 6.91 -29.43
N THR A 205 19.25 5.93 -28.63
CA THR A 205 19.67 4.62 -29.15
C THR A 205 18.52 3.59 -29.09
N ASP A 206 18.67 2.51 -29.87
CA ASP A 206 17.70 1.40 -29.81
C ASP A 206 17.83 0.69 -28.43
N PRO A 207 16.74 0.52 -27.67
CA PRO A 207 16.76 -0.20 -26.39
C PRO A 207 17.30 -1.63 -26.45
N LYS A 208 17.33 -2.25 -27.62
CA LYS A 208 17.96 -3.58 -27.80
C LYS A 208 19.45 -3.57 -27.53
N ASN A 209 20.08 -2.39 -27.61
CA ASN A 209 21.51 -2.20 -27.36
C ASN A 209 21.80 -1.79 -25.90
N ASP A 210 20.77 -1.75 -25.04
CA ASP A 210 20.94 -1.36 -23.64
C ASP A 210 21.86 -2.33 -22.90
N VAL A 211 22.68 -1.78 -22.02
CA VAL A 211 23.69 -2.54 -21.28
C VAL A 211 23.12 -3.04 -19.98
N LEU A 212 23.13 -4.35 -19.76
CA LEU A 212 22.82 -4.95 -18.48
C LEU A 212 23.92 -4.60 -17.46
N VAL A 213 23.56 -3.85 -16.42
CA VAL A 213 24.52 -3.42 -15.37
C VAL A 213 24.38 -4.20 -14.07
N PHE A 214 23.21 -4.79 -13.84
CA PHE A 214 22.97 -5.63 -12.68
C PHE A 214 21.89 -6.68 -12.95
N TRP A 215 22.10 -7.88 -12.43
CA TRP A 215 21.14 -8.99 -12.47
C TRP A 215 20.98 -9.58 -11.06
N GLU A 216 19.81 -9.38 -10.46
CA GLU A 216 19.45 -10.05 -9.20
C GLU A 216 19.05 -11.50 -9.48
N LYS A 217 19.96 -12.42 -9.19
CA LYS A 217 19.78 -13.84 -9.47
C LYS A 217 19.01 -14.58 -8.38
N ASP A 218 18.97 -14.02 -7.17
CA ASP A 218 18.19 -14.58 -6.07
C ASP A 218 16.72 -14.17 -6.25
N ASP A 219 15.87 -15.16 -6.53
CA ASP A 219 14.45 -14.93 -6.82
C ASP A 219 13.61 -14.55 -5.59
N THR A 220 14.21 -14.54 -4.40
CA THR A 220 13.59 -14.01 -3.18
C THR A 220 13.76 -12.49 -3.02
N PHE A 221 14.53 -11.85 -3.91
CA PHE A 221 14.79 -10.41 -3.91
C PHE A 221 14.13 -9.71 -5.09
N ASP A 222 13.66 -8.50 -4.84
CA ASP A 222 13.34 -7.50 -5.85
C ASP A 222 14.47 -6.47 -5.94
N THR A 223 14.68 -5.90 -7.13
CA THR A 223 15.67 -4.85 -7.34
C THR A 223 15.04 -3.60 -7.93
N TYR A 224 15.62 -2.45 -7.64
CA TYR A 224 15.16 -1.15 -8.13
C TYR A 224 16.35 -0.19 -8.24
N VAL A 225 16.14 0.93 -8.91
CA VAL A 225 17.15 1.97 -9.07
C VAL A 225 16.55 3.34 -8.77
N TYR A 226 17.28 4.16 -8.04
CA TYR A 226 16.90 5.53 -7.75
C TYR A 226 18.12 6.45 -7.69
N ARG A 227 17.88 7.74 -7.72
CA ARG A 227 18.91 8.75 -7.51
C ARG A 227 18.65 9.44 -6.18
N GLU A 228 19.65 9.40 -5.28
CA GLU A 228 19.46 9.90 -3.92
C GLU A 228 19.36 11.44 -3.88
N LYS A 229 18.94 12.01 -2.74
CA LYS A 229 18.58 13.43 -2.59
C LYS A 229 19.67 14.41 -3.04
N SER A 230 20.95 14.12 -2.77
CA SER A 230 22.07 14.99 -3.19
C SER A 230 22.29 15.00 -4.70
N ARG A 231 21.74 14.04 -5.43
CA ARG A 231 21.91 13.82 -6.85
C ARG A 231 23.30 13.33 -7.26
N LYS A 232 24.21 13.12 -6.30
CA LYS A 232 25.56 12.62 -6.56
C LYS A 232 25.58 11.15 -6.93
N TYR A 233 24.73 10.34 -6.28
CA TYR A 233 24.74 8.90 -6.47
C TYR A 233 23.45 8.38 -7.11
N ILE A 234 23.65 7.44 -8.04
CA ILE A 234 22.61 6.51 -8.50
C ILE A 234 22.77 5.24 -7.68
N VAL A 235 21.68 4.74 -7.14
CA VAL A 235 21.66 3.62 -6.19
C VAL A 235 20.82 2.49 -6.76
N ILE A 236 21.38 1.28 -6.77
CA ILE A 236 20.63 0.03 -6.99
C ILE A 236 20.34 -0.56 -5.61
N GLY A 237 19.06 -0.76 -5.30
CA GLY A 237 18.63 -1.51 -4.13
C GLY A 237 18.19 -2.91 -4.50
N SER A 238 18.50 -3.88 -3.64
CA SER A 238 17.95 -5.23 -3.70
C SER A 238 17.43 -5.57 -2.31
N GLU A 239 16.16 -5.95 -2.22
CA GLU A 239 15.48 -6.19 -0.97
C GLU A 239 14.69 -7.49 -0.97
N SER A 240 14.77 -8.20 0.14
CA SER A 240 13.84 -9.26 0.54
C SER A 240 13.12 -8.84 1.82
N THR A 241 12.28 -9.70 2.35
CA THR A 241 11.55 -9.43 3.61
C THR A 241 12.47 -9.03 4.77
N LEU A 242 13.67 -9.62 4.85
CA LEU A 242 14.58 -9.50 6.02
C LEU A 242 15.98 -8.97 5.68
N THR A 243 16.26 -8.65 4.41
CA THR A 243 17.64 -8.37 3.99
C THR A 243 17.66 -7.27 2.94
N SER A 244 18.59 -6.33 3.10
CA SER A 244 18.84 -5.26 2.12
C SER A 244 20.28 -5.31 1.62
N GLU A 245 20.48 -4.92 0.35
CA GLU A 245 21.80 -4.68 -0.23
C GLU A 245 21.72 -3.51 -1.19
N TYR A 246 22.67 -2.60 -1.13
CA TYR A 246 22.75 -1.45 -2.03
C TYR A 246 24.05 -1.44 -2.81
N GLN A 247 23.98 -0.90 -4.04
CA GLN A 247 25.12 -0.58 -4.87
C GLN A 247 25.02 0.88 -5.29
N ILE A 248 26.15 1.55 -5.37
CA ILE A 248 26.23 2.98 -5.68
C ILE A 248 27.10 3.24 -6.92
N LEU A 249 26.72 4.26 -7.68
CA LEU A 249 27.45 4.77 -8.81
C LEU A 249 27.41 6.30 -8.79
N ASN A 250 28.57 6.94 -9.01
CA ASN A 250 28.61 8.39 -9.18
C ASN A 250 27.82 8.78 -10.43
N ALA A 251 26.82 9.64 -10.28
CA ALA A 251 25.94 10.07 -11.38
C ALA A 251 26.69 10.87 -12.47
N TYR A 252 27.85 11.41 -12.18
CA TYR A 252 28.69 12.14 -13.13
C TYR A 252 29.59 11.24 -13.98
N THR A 253 29.73 9.97 -13.61
CA THR A 253 30.50 8.96 -14.34
C THR A 253 29.67 7.71 -14.64
N PRO A 254 28.55 7.85 -15.38
CA PRO A 254 27.56 6.78 -15.54
C PRO A 254 28.03 5.57 -16.33
N GLN A 255 29.20 5.64 -16.96
CA GLN A 255 29.81 4.54 -17.72
C GLN A 255 30.64 3.59 -16.82
N GLU A 256 30.92 3.99 -15.59
CA GLU A 256 31.62 3.16 -14.62
C GLU A 256 30.71 2.05 -14.10
N SER A 257 31.29 1.12 -13.34
CA SER A 257 30.55 0.03 -12.70
C SER A 257 29.99 0.46 -11.34
N PHE A 258 28.81 -0.05 -11.00
CA PHE A 258 28.27 0.07 -9.66
C PHE A 258 29.18 -0.64 -8.65
N LYS A 259 29.35 -0.03 -7.48
CA LYS A 259 30.11 -0.57 -6.36
C LYS A 259 29.15 -1.02 -5.26
N VAL A 260 29.32 -2.25 -4.76
CA VAL A 260 28.57 -2.74 -3.60
C VAL A 260 28.87 -1.87 -2.39
N PHE A 261 27.81 -1.38 -1.73
CA PHE A 261 27.93 -0.55 -0.54
C PHE A 261 28.37 -1.38 0.69
N GLN A 262 27.60 -2.42 0.96
CA GLN A 262 27.87 -3.44 1.98
C GLN A 262 27.42 -4.78 1.44
N PRO A 263 28.28 -5.80 1.35
CA PRO A 263 27.89 -7.13 0.91
C PRO A 263 26.70 -7.68 1.70
N ARG A 264 25.82 -8.36 1.01
CA ARG A 264 24.58 -8.93 1.56
C ARG A 264 24.86 -9.85 2.73
N ILE A 265 24.15 -9.62 3.85
CA ILE A 265 24.13 -10.48 5.02
C ILE A 265 22.67 -10.76 5.36
N ARG A 266 22.29 -12.04 5.36
CA ARG A 266 20.92 -12.41 5.71
C ARG A 266 20.52 -11.86 7.09
N GLY A 267 19.40 -11.17 7.14
CA GLY A 267 18.89 -10.53 8.34
C GLY A 267 19.41 -9.13 8.61
N LEU A 268 20.39 -8.66 7.85
CA LEU A 268 20.83 -7.26 7.91
C LEU A 268 19.96 -6.41 7.00
N GLU A 269 19.16 -5.56 7.60
CA GLU A 269 18.37 -4.53 6.95
C GLU A 269 19.04 -3.18 7.13
N TYR A 270 19.14 -2.39 6.07
CA TYR A 270 19.64 -1.03 6.18
C TYR A 270 19.12 -0.18 5.02
N ASP A 271 19.11 1.13 5.23
CA ASP A 271 18.81 2.15 4.24
C ASP A 271 19.88 3.22 4.29
N ILE A 272 20.16 3.89 3.16
CA ILE A 272 21.26 4.84 3.02
C ILE A 272 20.78 6.21 2.58
N ALA A 273 21.37 7.27 3.14
CA ALA A 273 21.18 8.66 2.73
C ALA A 273 22.54 9.37 2.74
N TYR A 274 22.88 10.01 1.61
CA TYR A 274 24.17 10.69 1.48
C TYR A 274 24.06 12.17 1.82
N TYR A 275 25.00 12.67 2.63
CA TYR A 275 25.17 14.09 2.88
C TYR A 275 26.61 14.41 3.31
N GLU A 276 27.26 15.34 2.63
CA GLU A 276 28.60 15.88 2.97
C GLU A 276 29.63 14.86 3.45
N ASP A 277 30.20 14.10 2.55
CA ASP A 277 31.26 13.10 2.83
C ASP A 277 30.84 11.88 3.67
N PHE A 278 29.57 11.79 4.08
CA PHE A 278 29.05 10.66 4.86
C PHE A 278 27.81 10.05 4.23
N PHE A 279 27.67 8.73 4.42
CA PHE A 279 26.38 8.05 4.32
C PHE A 279 25.79 7.85 5.71
N TYR A 280 24.55 8.22 5.88
CA TYR A 280 23.75 7.95 7.07
C TYR A 280 22.95 6.69 6.87
N ILE A 281 22.95 5.79 7.84
CA ILE A 281 22.48 4.42 7.68
C ILE A 281 21.49 4.10 8.77
N LEU A 282 20.24 3.92 8.40
CA LEU A 282 19.19 3.41 9.27
C LEU A 282 19.22 1.88 9.20
N THR A 283 19.46 1.19 10.34
CA THR A 283 19.75 -0.24 10.30
C THR A 283 19.34 -0.97 11.58
N ASN A 284 19.11 -2.29 11.42
CA ASN A 284 18.90 -3.24 12.52
C ASN A 284 20.20 -3.93 12.98
N LYS A 285 21.35 -3.44 12.57
CA LYS A 285 22.66 -4.02 12.91
C LYS A 285 22.82 -4.22 14.42
N ASP A 286 23.48 -5.30 14.81
CA ASP A 286 23.78 -5.66 16.21
C ASP A 286 22.51 -5.83 17.08
N GLY A 287 21.46 -6.42 16.54
CA GLY A 287 20.22 -6.70 17.25
C GLY A 287 19.35 -5.48 17.54
N ALA A 288 19.57 -4.36 16.83
CA ALA A 288 18.72 -3.17 16.91
C ALA A 288 17.36 -3.40 16.23
N THR A 289 16.47 -4.15 16.86
CA THR A 289 15.19 -4.58 16.29
C THR A 289 14.29 -3.42 15.84
N ASN A 290 14.29 -2.32 16.58
CA ASN A 290 13.55 -1.09 16.24
C ASN A 290 14.41 -0.07 15.51
N PHE A 291 15.51 -0.49 14.94
CA PHE A 291 16.46 0.30 14.16
C PHE A 291 17.24 1.33 14.99
N LYS A 292 18.39 1.67 14.47
CA LYS A 292 19.29 2.72 14.96
C LYS A 292 19.85 3.48 13.77
N LEU A 293 20.38 4.67 14.01
CA LEU A 293 21.05 5.46 12.99
C LEU A 293 22.58 5.37 13.17
N MET A 294 23.25 5.00 12.10
CA MET A 294 24.70 4.99 11.98
C MET A 294 25.16 5.91 10.85
N ARG A 295 26.45 6.14 10.74
CA ARG A 295 27.05 6.82 9.59
C ARG A 295 28.38 6.17 9.22
N THR A 296 28.80 6.34 7.98
CA THR A 296 30.10 5.90 7.49
C THR A 296 30.72 6.92 6.56
N PRO A 297 32.05 7.09 6.53
CA PRO A 297 32.70 7.92 5.53
C PRO A 297 32.39 7.44 4.11
N GLU A 298 32.24 8.37 3.18
CA GLU A 298 31.96 8.08 1.76
C GLU A 298 32.94 7.09 1.14
N ALA A 299 34.21 7.13 1.54
CA ALA A 299 35.24 6.26 1.01
C ALA A 299 35.29 4.85 1.63
N ALA A 300 34.53 4.59 2.70
CA ALA A 300 34.56 3.35 3.46
C ALA A 300 33.16 2.93 3.87
N THR A 301 32.43 2.28 2.94
CA THR A 301 30.99 2.02 3.09
C THR A 301 30.63 0.72 3.80
N GLU A 302 31.61 -0.17 4.01
CA GLU A 302 31.37 -1.47 4.66
C GLU A 302 31.09 -1.33 6.16
N GLN A 303 30.34 -2.28 6.71
CA GLN A 303 29.76 -2.17 8.07
C GLN A 303 30.78 -2.05 9.21
N GLU A 304 32.01 -2.49 9.01
CA GLU A 304 33.08 -2.32 10.02
C GLU A 304 33.45 -0.85 10.25
N HIS A 305 33.10 0.04 9.32
CA HIS A 305 33.35 1.48 9.42
C HIS A 305 32.14 2.27 9.90
N TRP A 306 31.01 1.60 10.14
CA TRP A 306 29.78 2.27 10.59
C TRP A 306 29.89 2.70 12.05
N GLN A 307 29.64 3.97 12.30
CA GLN A 307 29.67 4.60 13.62
C GLN A 307 28.25 4.96 14.06
N GLU A 308 27.93 4.70 15.31
CA GLU A 308 26.61 5.02 15.88
C GLU A 308 26.39 6.53 15.98
N VAL A 309 25.23 6.99 15.50
CA VAL A 309 24.75 8.37 15.62
C VAL A 309 23.61 8.45 16.62
N ILE A 310 22.63 7.52 16.52
CA ILE A 310 21.52 7.39 17.46
C ILE A 310 21.41 5.93 17.85
N ALA A 311 21.53 5.66 19.14
CA ALA A 311 21.45 4.31 19.68
C ALA A 311 20.04 3.71 19.57
N HIS A 312 19.95 2.40 19.47
CA HIS A 312 18.71 1.66 19.54
C HIS A 312 17.98 1.90 20.86
N ARG A 313 16.67 2.09 20.76
CA ARG A 313 15.75 2.18 21.91
C ARG A 313 14.66 1.11 21.73
N PRO A 314 14.54 0.14 22.66
CA PRO A 314 13.60 -0.98 22.51
C PRO A 314 12.14 -0.56 22.33
N GLU A 315 11.74 0.56 22.92
CA GLU A 315 10.37 1.09 22.88
C GLU A 315 10.09 2.08 21.74
N VAL A 316 11.13 2.46 20.99
CA VAL A 316 11.02 3.47 19.91
C VAL A 316 11.53 2.89 18.62
N ARG A 317 10.65 2.82 17.61
CA ARG A 317 11.05 2.44 16.26
C ARG A 317 11.44 3.67 15.45
N LEU A 318 12.62 3.67 14.86
CA LEU A 318 13.03 4.66 13.88
C LEU A 318 12.49 4.25 12.51
N ASN A 319 11.66 5.11 11.92
CA ASN A 319 11.05 4.85 10.62
C ASN A 319 11.84 5.44 9.46
N ASP A 320 12.28 6.69 9.60
CA ASP A 320 12.95 7.41 8.52
C ASP A 320 13.71 8.61 9.07
N ILE A 321 14.56 9.19 8.23
CA ILE A 321 15.26 10.44 8.51
C ILE A 321 15.10 11.42 7.35
N GLU A 322 15.13 12.72 7.67
CA GLU A 322 15.24 13.79 6.67
C GLU A 322 16.41 14.69 7.03
N ILE A 323 17.34 14.86 6.10
CA ILE A 323 18.59 15.57 6.31
C ILE A 323 18.47 17.01 5.81
N PHE A 324 18.85 17.95 6.66
CA PHE A 324 19.04 19.38 6.34
C PHE A 324 20.44 19.82 6.73
N LYS A 325 20.86 20.95 6.22
CA LYS A 325 22.18 21.52 6.48
C LYS A 325 22.45 21.72 7.99
N GLU A 326 21.48 22.29 8.69
CA GLU A 326 21.59 22.62 10.13
C GLU A 326 20.87 21.62 11.04
N TYR A 327 20.01 20.76 10.48
CA TYR A 327 19.13 19.88 11.25
C TYR A 327 19.09 18.47 10.70
N LEU A 328 18.90 17.51 11.58
CA LEU A 328 18.49 16.15 11.29
C LEU A 328 17.09 15.94 11.86
N VAL A 329 16.16 15.56 11.00
CA VAL A 329 14.79 15.25 11.39
C VAL A 329 14.61 13.74 11.39
N ILE A 330 13.97 13.21 12.42
CA ILE A 330 13.78 11.77 12.61
C ILE A 330 12.30 11.50 12.77
N GLU A 331 11.80 10.62 11.93
CA GLU A 331 10.47 10.03 12.08
C GLU A 331 10.58 8.77 12.93
N GLU A 332 9.84 8.73 14.01
CA GLU A 332 9.84 7.60 14.92
C GLU A 332 8.43 7.25 15.42
N VAL A 333 8.27 6.05 15.95
CA VAL A 333 7.02 5.58 16.56
C VAL A 333 7.29 5.21 18.00
N TYR A 334 6.48 5.73 18.90
CA TYR A 334 6.47 5.38 20.31
C TYR A 334 5.04 5.05 20.76
N ASN A 335 4.86 3.86 21.31
CA ASN A 335 3.55 3.37 21.78
C ASN A 335 2.44 3.50 20.71
N GLY A 336 2.80 3.24 19.45
CA GLY A 336 1.89 3.33 18.29
C GLY A 336 1.66 4.74 17.74
N LEU A 337 2.23 5.77 18.34
CA LEU A 337 2.09 7.15 17.91
C LEU A 337 3.34 7.61 17.15
N GLU A 338 3.14 8.15 15.96
CA GLU A 338 4.21 8.74 15.16
C GLU A 338 4.69 10.04 15.81
N ARG A 339 6.00 10.22 15.84
CA ARG A 339 6.65 11.43 16.34
C ARG A 339 7.64 11.94 15.31
N ILE A 340 7.77 13.25 15.22
CA ILE A 340 8.79 13.93 14.43
C ILE A 340 9.73 14.65 15.39
N GLN A 341 10.98 14.17 15.45
CA GLN A 341 12.03 14.78 16.26
C GLN A 341 12.87 15.70 15.37
N ILE A 342 13.11 16.91 15.83
CA ILE A 342 14.02 17.87 15.20
C ILE A 342 15.24 18.01 16.12
N ARG A 343 16.44 17.83 15.53
CA ARG A 343 17.69 18.03 16.27
C ARG A 343 18.76 18.71 15.42
N SER A 344 19.57 19.55 16.03
CA SER A 344 20.79 20.06 15.42
C SER A 344 21.87 19.00 15.35
N TRP A 345 22.81 19.13 14.42
CA TRP A 345 23.91 18.17 14.28
C TRP A 345 24.82 18.09 15.51
N ASP A 346 25.01 19.20 16.22
CA ASP A 346 25.79 19.26 17.46
C ASP A 346 25.03 18.79 18.71
N GLY A 347 23.73 18.46 18.56
CA GLY A 347 22.88 18.00 19.65
C GLY A 347 22.43 19.08 20.63
N SER A 348 22.75 20.35 20.39
CA SER A 348 22.36 21.47 21.27
C SER A 348 20.86 21.76 21.23
N VAL A 349 20.21 21.42 20.10
CA VAL A 349 18.76 21.50 19.91
C VAL A 349 18.23 20.08 19.70
N CYS A 350 17.20 19.71 20.48
CA CYS A 350 16.51 18.43 20.33
C CYS A 350 15.11 18.56 20.91
N TYR A 351 14.09 18.45 20.08
CA TYR A 351 12.69 18.51 20.51
C TYR A 351 11.77 17.76 19.55
N TYR A 352 10.55 17.45 20.03
CA TYR A 352 9.49 16.84 19.22
C TYR A 352 8.45 17.87 18.80
N LEU A 353 7.90 17.73 17.59
CA LEU A 353 6.70 18.47 17.22
C LEU A 353 5.52 18.03 18.09
N PRO A 354 4.72 18.96 18.62
CA PRO A 354 3.56 18.61 19.43
C PRO A 354 2.39 18.17 18.57
N PHE A 355 1.78 17.03 18.94
CA PHE A 355 0.52 16.55 18.36
C PHE A 355 -0.44 16.21 19.50
N GLU A 356 -1.69 16.66 19.39
CA GLU A 356 -2.66 16.57 20.49
C GLU A 356 -3.56 15.31 20.40
N SER A 357 -3.84 14.79 19.19
CA SER A 357 -4.68 13.62 19.00
C SER A 357 -3.92 12.33 19.35
N GLU A 358 -4.65 11.27 19.69
CA GLU A 358 -4.12 9.89 19.79
C GLU A 358 -4.51 9.01 18.58
N THR A 359 -5.20 9.57 17.60
CA THR A 359 -5.66 8.87 16.39
C THR A 359 -5.22 9.63 15.13
N TYR A 360 -3.99 10.09 15.13
CA TYR A 360 -3.40 10.86 14.05
C TYR A 360 -2.32 10.07 13.30
N THR A 361 -1.96 10.58 12.13
CA THR A 361 -0.72 10.25 11.42
C THR A 361 0.01 11.52 11.03
N ALA A 362 1.34 11.53 11.16
CA ALA A 362 2.20 12.65 10.81
C ALA A 362 3.51 12.15 10.23
N TYR A 363 3.88 12.66 9.05
CA TYR A 363 5.10 12.26 8.36
C TYR A 363 5.64 13.38 7.49
N THR A 364 6.95 13.38 7.28
CA THR A 364 7.62 14.36 6.41
C THR A 364 7.28 14.12 4.94
N THR A 365 7.23 15.17 4.15
CA THR A 365 6.87 15.09 2.74
C THR A 365 7.58 16.17 1.91
N GLN A 366 8.04 15.83 0.72
CA GLN A 366 8.60 16.73 -0.29
C GLN A 366 9.62 17.75 0.23
N ASN A 367 10.60 17.27 0.98
CA ASN A 367 11.73 18.05 1.47
C ASN A 367 12.93 17.87 0.53
N VAL A 368 12.93 18.56 -0.60
CA VAL A 368 13.92 18.36 -1.68
C VAL A 368 15.21 19.15 -1.48
N ALA A 369 15.20 20.21 -0.66
CA ALA A 369 16.37 21.05 -0.39
C ALA A 369 17.08 20.65 0.91
N PHE A 370 18.40 20.77 0.95
CA PHE A 370 19.19 20.66 2.18
C PHE A 370 19.30 21.99 2.91
N ASP A 371 19.57 23.07 2.19
CA ASP A 371 19.81 24.40 2.76
C ASP A 371 18.48 25.15 2.97
N THR A 372 17.76 24.74 3.99
CA THR A 372 16.51 25.36 4.43
C THR A 372 16.27 25.11 5.91
N GLU A 373 15.61 26.03 6.58
CA GLU A 373 15.11 25.87 7.95
C GLU A 373 13.66 25.38 7.98
N TRP A 374 13.02 25.23 6.84
CA TRP A 374 11.61 24.85 6.73
C TRP A 374 11.47 23.34 6.47
N LEU A 375 10.82 22.67 7.42
CA LEU A 375 10.40 21.27 7.31
C LEU A 375 8.96 21.22 6.81
N ARG A 376 8.73 20.45 5.77
CA ARG A 376 7.37 20.18 5.27
C ARG A 376 6.91 18.82 5.77
N TYR A 377 5.71 18.76 6.35
CA TYR A 377 5.11 17.50 6.81
C TYR A 377 3.61 17.49 6.58
N ASN A 378 3.04 16.28 6.53
CA ASN A 378 1.61 16.03 6.49
C ASN A 378 1.11 15.72 7.90
N TYR A 379 -0.07 16.21 8.24
CA TYR A 379 -0.79 15.86 9.45
C TYR A 379 -2.25 15.60 9.14
N GLN A 380 -2.81 14.55 9.71
CA GLN A 380 -4.24 14.23 9.64
C GLN A 380 -4.62 13.30 10.77
N SER A 381 -5.93 13.14 11.01
CA SER A 381 -6.48 12.15 11.93
C SER A 381 -7.75 11.56 11.36
N LEU A 382 -8.36 10.61 12.06
CA LEU A 382 -9.64 10.03 11.60
C LEU A 382 -10.74 11.07 11.41
N ALA A 383 -10.74 12.17 12.17
CA ALA A 383 -11.71 13.27 12.06
C ALA A 383 -11.13 14.57 11.52
N THR A 384 -9.82 14.69 11.39
CA THR A 384 -9.15 15.91 10.91
C THR A 384 -8.64 15.70 9.48
N PRO A 385 -9.13 16.49 8.50
CA PRO A 385 -8.66 16.43 7.13
C PRO A 385 -7.15 16.66 7.01
N ALA A 386 -6.56 16.11 5.95
CA ALA A 386 -5.13 16.20 5.71
C ALA A 386 -4.67 17.64 5.52
N SER A 387 -3.59 18.01 6.19
CA SER A 387 -2.91 19.29 6.02
C SER A 387 -1.46 19.11 5.63
N ILE A 388 -0.99 19.96 4.72
CA ILE A 388 0.44 20.13 4.41
C ILE A 388 0.92 21.37 5.14
N ILE A 389 1.94 21.19 5.98
CA ILE A 389 2.42 22.20 6.90
C ILE A 389 3.91 22.42 6.68
N GLU A 390 4.36 23.66 6.66
CA GLU A 390 5.76 24.02 6.81
C GLU A 390 6.02 24.52 8.24
N TYR A 391 7.08 24.01 8.82
CA TYR A 391 7.52 24.33 10.16
C TYR A 391 8.95 24.84 10.14
N ASN A 392 9.18 26.04 10.64
CA ASN A 392 10.54 26.59 10.76
C ASN A 392 11.24 25.95 11.97
N MET A 393 12.25 25.16 11.73
CA MET A 393 12.95 24.36 12.74
C MET A 393 13.73 25.22 13.74
N ARG A 394 14.09 26.48 13.35
CA ARG A 394 14.79 27.41 14.22
C ARG A 394 13.84 28.25 15.06
N THR A 395 12.78 28.78 14.47
CA THR A 395 11.87 29.74 15.12
C THR A 395 10.62 29.13 15.72
N GLY A 396 10.23 27.93 15.27
CA GLY A 396 8.96 27.29 15.62
C GLY A 396 7.75 27.88 14.87
N GLU A 397 7.96 28.78 13.91
CA GLU A 397 6.88 29.30 13.08
C GLU A 397 6.24 28.15 12.26
N ARG A 398 4.91 28.14 12.25
CA ARG A 398 4.13 27.12 11.56
C ARG A 398 3.25 27.78 10.50
N ARG A 399 3.30 27.26 9.25
CA ARG A 399 2.49 27.70 8.13
C ARG A 399 1.68 26.55 7.57
N VAL A 400 0.37 26.65 7.55
CA VAL A 400 -0.49 25.71 6.86
C VAL A 400 -0.52 26.10 5.37
N LEU A 401 0.12 25.29 4.53
CA LEU A 401 0.17 25.55 3.09
C LEU A 401 -1.12 25.11 2.41
N LYS A 402 -1.72 24.03 2.89
CA LYS A 402 -2.97 23.50 2.38
C LYS A 402 -3.65 22.66 3.46
N GLU A 403 -4.95 22.81 3.58
CA GLU A 403 -5.85 21.91 4.28
C GLU A 403 -6.85 21.35 3.28
N GLN A 404 -7.08 20.03 3.31
CA GLN A 404 -8.06 19.40 2.44
C GLN A 404 -9.45 19.99 2.68
N GLU A 405 -10.06 20.52 1.63
CA GLU A 405 -11.42 21.06 1.68
C GLU A 405 -12.43 19.91 1.51
N ILE A 406 -13.44 19.89 2.36
CA ILE A 406 -14.56 18.95 2.29
C ILE A 406 -15.80 19.74 1.86
N LEU A 407 -16.23 19.54 0.63
CA LEU A 407 -17.37 20.24 0.03
C LEU A 407 -18.69 19.44 0.22
N GLY A 408 -19.76 19.93 -0.36
CA GLY A 408 -21.03 19.20 -0.56
C GLY A 408 -21.78 18.80 0.68
N GLY A 409 -21.51 19.42 1.83
CA GLY A 409 -22.16 19.08 3.09
C GLY A 409 -21.85 20.01 4.24
N THR A 410 -22.21 19.56 5.43
CA THR A 410 -22.00 20.29 6.69
C THR A 410 -20.87 19.66 7.51
N PHE A 411 -19.79 19.21 6.85
CA PHE A 411 -18.66 18.64 7.57
C PHE A 411 -18.07 19.65 8.56
N CYS A 412 -17.93 19.20 9.79
CA CYS A 412 -17.27 19.92 10.86
C CYS A 412 -16.58 18.87 11.74
N LYS A 413 -15.28 18.96 11.91
CA LYS A 413 -14.51 17.94 12.66
C LYS A 413 -15.00 17.78 14.11
N GLU A 414 -15.51 18.87 14.69
CA GLU A 414 -16.07 18.89 16.05
C GLU A 414 -17.34 18.05 16.21
N ASN A 415 -17.97 17.61 15.11
CA ASN A 415 -19.12 16.73 15.13
C ASN A 415 -18.74 15.25 15.28
N TYR A 416 -17.47 14.93 15.31
CA TYR A 416 -16.96 13.57 15.41
C TYR A 416 -16.14 13.37 16.67
N VAL A 417 -16.13 12.13 17.16
CA VAL A 417 -15.35 11.70 18.34
C VAL A 417 -14.32 10.69 17.87
N GLU A 418 -13.09 10.87 18.28
CA GLU A 418 -11.99 9.94 18.08
C GLU A 418 -11.63 9.31 19.43
N GLU A 419 -11.41 7.99 19.43
CA GLU A 419 -10.98 7.26 20.62
C GLU A 419 -9.88 6.27 20.28
N ARG A 420 -8.95 6.07 21.20
CA ARG A 420 -7.96 5.01 21.16
C ARG A 420 -8.21 4.04 22.30
N LEU A 421 -8.47 2.79 21.97
CA LEU A 421 -8.84 1.74 22.90
C LEU A 421 -7.81 0.60 22.89
N TRP A 422 -7.89 -0.27 23.87
CA TRP A 422 -6.99 -1.41 24.02
C TRP A 422 -7.78 -2.68 24.36
N ALA A 423 -7.77 -3.65 23.44
CA ALA A 423 -8.32 -4.98 23.69
C ALA A 423 -7.25 -5.89 24.29
N THR A 424 -7.67 -6.86 25.11
CA THR A 424 -6.75 -7.86 25.66
C THR A 424 -6.98 -9.20 24.97
N THR A 425 -5.90 -9.78 24.45
CA THR A 425 -5.91 -11.09 23.80
C THR A 425 -5.84 -12.23 24.83
N PRO A 426 -6.15 -13.49 24.42
CA PRO A 426 -5.99 -14.65 25.30
C PRO A 426 -4.56 -14.85 25.84
N ASP A 427 -3.55 -14.49 25.08
CA ASP A 427 -2.14 -14.55 25.50
C ASP A 427 -1.68 -13.30 26.29
N GLY A 428 -2.62 -12.43 26.67
CA GLY A 428 -2.38 -11.27 27.54
C GLY A 428 -1.81 -10.03 26.85
N ARG A 429 -1.74 -10.01 25.52
CA ARG A 429 -1.30 -8.83 24.79
C ARG A 429 -2.37 -7.75 24.75
N LYS A 430 -1.94 -6.50 24.67
CA LYS A 430 -2.81 -5.34 24.49
C LYS A 430 -2.79 -4.90 23.06
N VAL A 431 -3.91 -5.00 22.36
CA VAL A 431 -4.07 -4.62 20.96
C VAL A 431 -4.73 -3.25 20.86
N PRO A 432 -4.08 -2.25 20.26
CA PRO A 432 -4.68 -0.92 20.08
C PRO A 432 -5.79 -0.94 19.05
N ILE A 433 -6.81 -0.12 19.28
CA ILE A 433 -7.90 0.14 18.35
C ILE A 433 -8.04 1.66 18.21
N SER A 434 -7.99 2.16 16.98
CA SER A 434 -8.33 3.56 16.67
C SER A 434 -9.73 3.60 16.11
N LEU A 435 -10.61 4.45 16.63
CA LEU A 435 -11.97 4.54 16.14
C LEU A 435 -12.50 5.97 16.07
N VAL A 436 -13.52 6.14 15.24
CA VAL A 436 -14.21 7.42 15.02
C VAL A 436 -15.71 7.18 14.83
N TYR A 437 -16.49 8.10 15.35
CA TYR A 437 -17.93 8.12 15.17
C TYR A 437 -18.52 9.52 15.34
N ARG A 438 -19.75 9.71 14.88
CA ARG A 438 -20.44 10.99 15.02
C ARG A 438 -20.90 11.19 16.47
N LYS A 439 -20.78 12.43 17.01
CA LYS A 439 -21.29 12.77 18.33
C LYS A 439 -22.79 12.46 18.47
N GLY A 440 -23.17 12.01 19.65
CA GLY A 440 -24.55 11.62 19.97
C GLY A 440 -24.83 10.13 19.81
N ILE A 441 -23.88 9.34 19.35
CA ILE A 441 -23.98 7.87 19.38
C ILE A 441 -23.90 7.38 20.82
N GLU A 442 -24.87 6.55 21.22
CA GLU A 442 -24.91 5.89 22.53
C GLU A 442 -24.26 4.50 22.45
N LYS A 443 -23.49 4.15 23.47
CA LYS A 443 -22.88 2.83 23.60
C LYS A 443 -23.87 1.84 24.20
N ASN A 444 -24.78 1.35 23.38
CA ASN A 444 -25.89 0.47 23.79
C ASN A 444 -25.94 -0.87 23.05
N GLY A 445 -24.90 -1.16 22.26
CA GLY A 445 -24.78 -2.39 21.48
C GLY A 445 -25.57 -2.41 20.16
N THR A 446 -26.23 -1.33 19.78
CA THR A 446 -27.07 -1.29 18.56
C THR A 446 -26.43 -0.56 17.38
N ASN A 447 -25.25 0.03 17.56
CA ASN A 447 -24.61 0.78 16.49
C ASN A 447 -23.96 -0.15 15.46
N PRO A 448 -24.16 0.10 14.17
CA PRO A 448 -23.35 -0.56 13.15
C PRO A 448 -21.88 -0.11 13.29
N LEU A 449 -20.96 -1.07 13.32
CA LEU A 449 -19.55 -0.81 13.43
C LEU A 449 -18.79 -1.58 12.35
N LEU A 450 -17.98 -0.85 11.56
CA LEU A 450 -17.06 -1.45 10.59
C LEU A 450 -15.66 -1.52 11.19
N LEU A 451 -15.17 -2.74 11.41
CA LEU A 451 -13.83 -3.01 11.91
C LEU A 451 -12.92 -3.39 10.75
N TYR A 452 -11.89 -2.58 10.51
CA TYR A 452 -10.88 -2.82 9.50
C TYR A 452 -9.63 -3.46 10.09
N GLY A 453 -9.03 -4.41 9.37
CA GLY A 453 -7.74 -4.99 9.71
C GLY A 453 -6.93 -5.39 8.49
N TYR A 454 -5.60 -5.46 8.68
CA TYR A 454 -4.66 -5.93 7.68
C TYR A 454 -3.73 -7.01 8.25
N GLY A 455 -2.70 -6.65 9.01
CA GLY A 455 -1.92 -7.55 9.84
C GLY A 455 -0.87 -8.38 9.11
N ALA A 456 -0.17 -7.81 8.13
CA ALA A 456 0.89 -8.49 7.41
C ALA A 456 1.99 -7.51 6.96
N TYR A 457 3.16 -8.05 6.60
CA TYR A 457 4.31 -7.35 6.03
C TYR A 457 4.90 -6.23 6.89
N GLY A 458 4.56 -6.16 8.17
CA GLY A 458 4.92 -5.02 9.01
C GLY A 458 4.22 -3.72 8.60
N VAL A 459 3.16 -3.79 7.81
CA VAL A 459 2.41 -2.60 7.37
C VAL A 459 1.59 -2.07 8.52
N THR A 460 1.82 -0.81 8.88
CA THR A 460 0.99 -0.08 9.83
C THR A 460 -0.18 0.57 9.11
N ILE A 461 -1.39 0.27 9.55
CA ILE A 461 -2.60 0.94 9.08
C ILE A 461 -2.78 2.20 9.92
N ASN A 462 -2.35 3.33 9.39
CA ASN A 462 -2.44 4.61 10.06
C ASN A 462 -3.87 5.18 10.04
N PRO A 463 -4.25 5.99 11.02
CA PRO A 463 -5.58 6.60 11.11
C PRO A 463 -5.72 7.79 10.16
N TYR A 464 -5.76 7.53 8.86
CA TYR A 464 -5.99 8.53 7.83
C TYR A 464 -7.41 9.07 7.83
N PHE A 465 -7.55 10.34 7.48
CA PHE A 465 -8.83 10.93 7.14
C PHE A 465 -9.37 10.37 5.81
N SER A 466 -10.67 10.13 5.75
CA SER A 466 -11.33 9.65 4.54
C SER A 466 -12.67 10.37 4.32
N THR A 467 -12.80 11.06 3.18
CA THR A 467 -14.04 11.73 2.79
C THR A 467 -15.17 10.74 2.48
N THR A 468 -14.83 9.58 1.91
CA THR A 468 -15.81 8.54 1.59
C THR A 468 -16.41 7.94 2.85
N ARG A 469 -15.61 7.74 3.88
CA ARG A 469 -16.05 7.21 5.18
C ARG A 469 -17.13 8.06 5.84
N LEU A 470 -17.17 9.36 5.57
CA LEU A 470 -18.21 10.25 6.10
C LEU A 470 -19.62 9.79 5.72
N SER A 471 -19.79 9.13 4.57
CA SER A 471 -21.07 8.55 4.18
C SER A 471 -21.55 7.44 5.13
N LEU A 472 -20.64 6.69 5.72
CA LEU A 472 -20.97 5.71 6.78
C LEU A 472 -21.17 6.41 8.12
N LEU A 473 -20.26 7.28 8.54
CA LEU A 473 -20.32 7.97 9.83
C LEU A 473 -21.61 8.79 9.97
N ASP A 474 -22.02 9.48 8.91
CA ASP A 474 -23.23 10.30 8.90
C ASP A 474 -24.52 9.46 8.90
N ARG A 475 -24.41 8.13 8.66
CA ARG A 475 -25.49 7.15 8.81
C ARG A 475 -25.43 6.37 10.13
N GLY A 476 -24.61 6.82 11.08
CA GLY A 476 -24.52 6.24 12.40
C GLY A 476 -23.54 5.08 12.57
N PHE A 477 -22.71 4.80 11.55
CA PHE A 477 -21.63 3.83 11.70
C PHE A 477 -20.52 4.34 12.61
N ILE A 478 -19.97 3.43 13.38
CA ILE A 478 -18.65 3.57 14.00
C ILE A 478 -17.64 2.95 13.03
N TYR A 479 -16.50 3.61 12.77
CA TYR A 479 -15.39 3.03 12.04
C TYR A 479 -14.22 2.79 12.99
N ALA A 480 -13.64 1.60 12.94
CA ALA A 480 -12.53 1.22 13.81
C ALA A 480 -11.42 0.51 13.01
N ILE A 481 -10.19 0.73 13.42
CA ILE A 481 -9.00 0.03 12.92
C ILE A 481 -8.45 -0.83 14.06
N ALA A 482 -8.35 -2.13 13.86
CA ALA A 482 -7.66 -3.04 14.76
C ALA A 482 -6.16 -3.09 14.37
N HIS A 483 -5.29 -2.59 15.24
CA HIS A 483 -3.85 -2.54 15.02
C HIS A 483 -3.19 -3.85 15.44
N ILE A 484 -3.51 -4.91 14.73
CA ILE A 484 -3.18 -6.30 15.03
C ILE A 484 -1.73 -6.65 14.72
N ARG A 485 -1.22 -7.70 15.39
CA ARG A 485 0.11 -8.26 15.11
C ARG A 485 0.22 -8.75 13.66
N GLY A 486 1.43 -8.67 13.13
CA GLY A 486 1.72 -8.83 11.70
C GLY A 486 1.88 -7.48 10.99
N GLY A 487 1.26 -6.41 11.51
CA GLY A 487 1.65 -5.04 11.29
C GLY A 487 2.74 -4.60 12.30
N GLU A 488 3.25 -3.40 12.16
CA GLU A 488 4.33 -2.82 13.02
C GLU A 488 3.86 -1.69 13.93
N TYR A 489 2.58 -1.55 14.17
CA TYR A 489 2.02 -0.41 14.91
C TYR A 489 2.70 -0.19 16.28
N LEU A 490 3.03 -1.26 17.00
CA LEU A 490 3.76 -1.21 18.27
C LEU A 490 5.27 -1.52 18.15
N GLY A 491 5.84 -1.42 16.95
CA GLY A 491 7.24 -1.69 16.68
C GLY A 491 7.50 -3.04 16.04
N ARG A 492 8.79 -3.36 15.82
CA ARG A 492 9.20 -4.56 15.09
C ARG A 492 8.73 -5.87 15.72
N ASN A 493 8.73 -5.95 17.05
CA ASN A 493 8.28 -7.15 17.75
C ASN A 493 6.81 -7.46 17.48
N TRP A 494 5.98 -6.44 17.21
CA TRP A 494 4.57 -6.60 16.85
C TRP A 494 4.42 -7.29 15.50
N TYR A 495 5.29 -6.99 14.56
CA TYR A 495 5.40 -7.68 13.27
C TYR A 495 5.90 -9.12 13.44
N GLU A 496 7.04 -9.30 14.11
CA GLU A 496 7.67 -10.62 14.30
C GLU A 496 6.74 -11.62 15.02
N ASP A 497 5.90 -11.13 15.93
CA ASP A 497 4.94 -11.96 16.70
C ASP A 497 3.62 -12.26 15.95
N GLY A 498 3.52 -11.85 14.68
CA GLY A 498 2.34 -12.06 13.83
C GLY A 498 2.66 -12.62 12.44
N LYS A 499 3.81 -13.27 12.26
CA LYS A 499 4.20 -13.87 10.98
C LYS A 499 4.74 -15.29 11.13
N LEU A 500 4.93 -15.99 10.02
CA LEU A 500 5.45 -17.37 9.99
C LEU A 500 4.61 -18.27 10.89
N LEU A 501 5.26 -19.03 11.79
CA LEU A 501 4.58 -19.94 12.73
C LEU A 501 3.81 -19.22 13.87
N LYS A 502 3.78 -17.90 13.84
CA LYS A 502 3.00 -17.04 14.76
C LYS A 502 1.86 -16.31 14.07
N LYS A 503 1.59 -16.62 12.80
CA LYS A 503 0.57 -15.92 12.01
C LYS A 503 -0.81 -15.92 12.63
N LYS A 504 -1.19 -16.96 13.35
CA LYS A 504 -2.49 -17.04 14.01
C LYS A 504 -2.73 -15.96 15.08
N HIS A 505 -1.67 -15.37 15.64
CA HIS A 505 -1.81 -14.22 16.54
C HIS A 505 -2.51 -13.03 15.85
N THR A 506 -2.32 -12.87 14.53
CA THR A 506 -3.05 -11.85 13.76
C THR A 506 -4.56 -12.03 13.87
N PHE A 507 -5.02 -13.26 13.73
CA PHE A 507 -6.44 -13.62 13.76
C PHE A 507 -6.99 -13.53 15.17
N ASP A 508 -6.25 -14.02 16.16
CA ASP A 508 -6.60 -13.94 17.58
C ASP A 508 -6.77 -12.48 18.03
N ASP A 509 -5.87 -11.61 17.61
CA ASP A 509 -5.92 -10.17 17.90
C ASP A 509 -7.18 -9.51 17.33
N PHE A 510 -7.53 -9.82 16.08
CA PHE A 510 -8.72 -9.26 15.44
C PHE A 510 -10.01 -9.75 16.13
N ILE A 511 -10.07 -11.02 16.47
CA ILE A 511 -11.20 -11.60 17.23
C ILE A 511 -11.30 -10.96 18.61
N ALA A 512 -10.18 -10.75 19.30
CA ALA A 512 -10.14 -10.08 20.59
C ALA A 512 -10.65 -8.63 20.50
N CYS A 513 -10.26 -7.89 19.46
CA CYS A 513 -10.79 -6.55 19.19
C CYS A 513 -12.30 -6.58 18.93
N SER A 514 -12.78 -7.54 18.15
CA SER A 514 -14.21 -7.72 17.87
C SER A 514 -14.99 -7.96 19.16
N ARG A 515 -14.55 -8.89 20.00
CA ARG A 515 -15.18 -9.21 21.30
C ARG A 515 -15.16 -8.02 22.27
N TYR A 516 -14.02 -7.31 22.34
CA TYR A 516 -13.89 -6.13 23.17
C TYR A 516 -14.92 -5.05 22.81
N LEU A 517 -15.07 -4.74 21.52
CA LEU A 517 -16.02 -3.73 21.04
C LEU A 517 -17.48 -4.14 21.32
N ILE A 518 -17.78 -5.43 21.29
CA ILE A 518 -19.09 -5.98 21.68
C ILE A 518 -19.29 -5.85 23.20
N GLU A 519 -18.34 -6.28 24.00
CA GLU A 519 -18.39 -6.22 25.47
C GLU A 519 -18.52 -4.78 25.98
N GLN A 520 -17.86 -3.83 25.34
CA GLN A 520 -17.94 -2.41 25.68
C GLN A 520 -19.17 -1.73 25.08
N GLN A 521 -20.08 -2.49 24.46
CA GLN A 521 -21.32 -2.01 23.87
C GLN A 521 -21.21 -0.96 22.78
N TYR A 522 -20.07 -0.89 22.10
CA TYR A 522 -19.97 -0.10 20.86
C TYR A 522 -20.84 -0.70 19.77
N THR A 523 -20.99 -2.01 19.75
CA THR A 523 -21.76 -2.78 18.77
C THR A 523 -22.20 -4.12 19.37
N SER A 524 -22.78 -4.98 18.53
CA SER A 524 -23.11 -6.37 18.85
C SER A 524 -22.88 -7.26 17.62
N PRO A 525 -22.92 -8.60 17.74
CA PRO A 525 -22.77 -9.49 16.57
C PRO A 525 -23.78 -9.21 15.45
N ALA A 526 -24.98 -8.71 15.79
CA ALA A 526 -25.98 -8.31 14.81
C ALA A 526 -25.66 -7.02 14.04
N HIS A 527 -24.66 -6.26 14.49
CA HIS A 527 -24.30 -4.95 13.97
C HIS A 527 -22.80 -4.79 13.71
N LEU A 528 -21.99 -5.84 13.92
CA LEU A 528 -20.56 -5.80 13.65
C LEU A 528 -20.27 -6.25 12.23
N TYR A 529 -19.56 -5.40 11.52
CA TYR A 529 -19.05 -5.62 10.17
C TYR A 529 -17.53 -5.66 10.19
N ALA A 530 -16.93 -6.44 9.30
CA ALA A 530 -15.47 -6.51 9.16
C ALA A 530 -15.04 -6.30 7.72
N GLU A 531 -13.86 -5.72 7.55
CA GLU A 531 -13.28 -5.44 6.23
C GLU A 531 -11.77 -5.68 6.25
N GLY A 532 -11.27 -6.26 5.15
CA GLY A 532 -9.86 -6.41 4.90
C GLY A 532 -9.59 -6.69 3.43
N GLY A 533 -8.47 -6.18 2.93
CA GLY A 533 -8.06 -6.35 1.54
C GLY A 533 -6.73 -7.09 1.41
N SER A 534 -6.50 -7.80 0.30
CA SER A 534 -5.24 -8.49 0.03
C SER A 534 -4.87 -9.47 1.17
N ALA A 535 -3.76 -9.27 1.86
CA ALA A 535 -3.43 -10.01 3.09
C ALA A 535 -4.45 -9.76 4.22
N GLY A 536 -5.13 -8.61 4.25
CA GLY A 536 -6.29 -8.38 5.10
C GLY A 536 -7.51 -9.22 4.69
N GLY A 537 -7.59 -9.65 3.44
CA GLY A 537 -8.57 -10.63 2.96
C GLY A 537 -8.30 -12.03 3.50
N LEU A 538 -7.04 -12.42 3.66
CA LEU A 538 -6.65 -13.61 4.42
C LEU A 538 -7.19 -13.54 5.85
N LEU A 539 -6.98 -12.42 6.52
CA LEU A 539 -7.51 -12.15 7.85
C LEU A 539 -9.03 -12.39 7.90
N ILE A 540 -9.78 -11.77 7.01
CA ILE A 540 -11.25 -11.89 6.97
C ILE A 540 -11.66 -13.34 6.74
N GLY A 541 -11.05 -14.03 5.77
CA GLY A 541 -11.34 -15.43 5.49
C GLY A 541 -11.06 -16.36 6.68
N ALA A 542 -9.97 -16.13 7.41
CA ALA A 542 -9.59 -16.91 8.58
C ALA A 542 -10.58 -16.68 9.76
N VAL A 543 -10.91 -15.43 10.06
CA VAL A 543 -11.78 -15.12 11.21
C VAL A 543 -13.25 -15.56 11.01
N ILE A 544 -13.75 -15.52 9.78
CA ILE A 544 -15.12 -16.00 9.52
C ILE A 544 -15.20 -17.54 9.45
N ASN A 545 -14.12 -18.25 9.20
CA ASN A 545 -14.06 -19.70 9.38
C ASN A 545 -14.12 -20.07 10.86
N GLU A 546 -13.47 -19.30 11.72
CA GLU A 546 -13.30 -19.58 13.14
C GLU A 546 -14.49 -19.07 13.99
N THR A 547 -14.92 -17.83 13.76
CA THR A 547 -15.96 -17.15 14.56
C THR A 547 -17.00 -16.46 13.67
N PRO A 548 -17.69 -17.21 12.78
CA PRO A 548 -18.64 -16.61 11.84
C PRO A 548 -19.80 -15.88 12.54
N GLU A 549 -20.14 -16.31 13.75
CA GLU A 549 -21.25 -15.75 14.56
C GLU A 549 -20.99 -14.33 15.08
N LEU A 550 -19.75 -13.86 15.05
CA LEU A 550 -19.43 -12.51 15.53
C LEU A 550 -19.80 -11.40 14.52
N TYR A 551 -19.98 -11.74 13.26
CA TYR A 551 -20.09 -10.75 12.20
C TYR A 551 -21.44 -10.82 11.48
N LYS A 552 -22.07 -9.66 11.29
CA LYS A 552 -23.26 -9.51 10.46
C LYS A 552 -22.93 -9.67 8.98
N ALA A 553 -21.90 -8.97 8.52
CA ALA A 553 -21.41 -9.04 7.16
C ALA A 553 -19.92 -8.68 7.08
N VAL A 554 -19.26 -9.13 6.04
CA VAL A 554 -17.84 -8.84 5.79
C VAL A 554 -17.59 -8.43 4.34
N ILE A 555 -16.55 -7.60 4.16
CA ILE A 555 -15.98 -7.25 2.86
C ILE A 555 -14.57 -7.83 2.78
N ALA A 556 -14.30 -8.60 1.75
CA ALA A 556 -12.99 -9.14 1.42
C ALA A 556 -12.58 -8.64 0.02
N SER A 557 -11.69 -7.65 -0.03
CA SER A 557 -11.26 -7.03 -1.27
C SER A 557 -9.98 -7.69 -1.77
N VAL A 558 -9.99 -8.16 -3.01
CA VAL A 558 -8.84 -8.85 -3.65
C VAL A 558 -8.12 -9.83 -2.70
N PRO A 559 -8.85 -10.75 -2.05
CA PRO A 559 -8.37 -11.45 -0.88
C PRO A 559 -7.38 -12.55 -1.18
N PHE A 560 -6.31 -12.61 -0.38
CA PHE A 560 -5.32 -13.70 -0.39
C PHE A 560 -5.84 -14.88 0.43
N VAL A 561 -6.56 -15.80 -0.20
CA VAL A 561 -7.32 -16.86 0.49
C VAL A 561 -6.89 -18.28 0.17
N ASP A 562 -6.07 -18.48 -0.86
CA ASP A 562 -5.55 -19.81 -1.25
C ASP A 562 -4.05 -19.89 -0.98
N VAL A 563 -3.70 -19.79 0.28
CA VAL A 563 -2.33 -19.57 0.74
C VAL A 563 -1.38 -20.70 0.33
N VAL A 564 -1.78 -21.95 0.56
CA VAL A 564 -0.92 -23.11 0.31
C VAL A 564 -0.69 -23.32 -1.19
N THR A 565 -1.75 -23.30 -1.99
CA THR A 565 -1.64 -23.49 -3.44
C THR A 565 -0.77 -22.41 -4.09
N THR A 566 -0.98 -21.16 -3.69
CA THR A 566 -0.19 -20.03 -4.18
C THR A 566 1.28 -20.14 -3.79
N MET A 567 1.57 -20.45 -2.53
CA MET A 567 2.94 -20.51 -2.04
C MET A 567 3.70 -21.78 -2.49
N LEU A 568 3.03 -22.77 -3.03
CA LEU A 568 3.66 -23.95 -3.67
C LEU A 568 4.02 -23.68 -5.15
N ASP A 569 3.54 -22.64 -5.77
CA ASP A 569 3.76 -22.33 -7.18
C ASP A 569 4.70 -21.14 -7.37
N GLU A 570 5.99 -21.41 -7.58
CA GLU A 570 7.03 -20.39 -7.79
C GLU A 570 6.84 -19.56 -9.07
N SER A 571 5.94 -19.96 -9.96
CA SER A 571 5.62 -19.21 -11.18
C SER A 571 4.64 -18.05 -10.93
N ILE A 572 3.97 -18.04 -9.77
CA ILE A 572 3.05 -16.99 -9.39
C ILE A 572 3.87 -15.77 -8.91
N PRO A 573 3.51 -14.54 -9.35
CA PRO A 573 4.13 -13.33 -8.81
C PRO A 573 4.09 -13.28 -7.29
N LEU A 574 5.15 -12.76 -6.68
CA LEU A 574 5.39 -12.60 -5.25
C LEU A 574 5.73 -13.89 -4.47
N THR A 575 5.39 -15.09 -4.93
CA THR A 575 5.57 -16.33 -4.17
C THR A 575 6.98 -16.49 -3.62
N THR A 576 8.02 -16.41 -4.48
CA THR A 576 9.42 -16.60 -4.03
C THR A 576 9.90 -15.51 -3.09
N GLY A 577 9.37 -14.31 -3.19
CA GLY A 577 9.70 -13.17 -2.34
C GLY A 577 9.02 -13.19 -0.96
N GLU A 578 8.12 -14.13 -0.70
CA GLU A 578 7.27 -14.11 0.50
C GLU A 578 7.44 -15.30 1.45
N TYR A 579 8.47 -16.13 1.24
CA TYR A 579 8.75 -17.25 2.15
C TYR A 579 9.09 -16.80 3.58
N ASP A 580 9.72 -15.65 3.74
CA ASP A 580 10.02 -15.09 5.05
C ASP A 580 8.82 -14.40 5.73
N GLU A 581 7.73 -14.22 5.01
CA GLU A 581 6.46 -13.71 5.54
C GLU A 581 5.52 -14.84 5.96
N TRP A 582 5.22 -15.75 5.04
CA TRP A 582 4.23 -16.81 5.24
C TRP A 582 4.84 -18.16 5.66
N GLY A 583 6.08 -18.39 5.29
CA GLY A 583 6.76 -19.68 5.36
C GLY A 583 6.85 -20.35 3.98
N ASN A 584 7.80 -21.27 3.85
CA ASN A 584 7.95 -22.07 2.64
C ASN A 584 7.22 -23.40 2.79
N PRO A 585 6.09 -23.63 2.10
CA PRO A 585 5.30 -24.86 2.25
C PRO A 585 5.98 -26.11 1.64
N ASN A 586 7.14 -25.97 1.00
CA ASN A 586 7.99 -27.11 0.66
C ASN A 586 8.67 -27.72 1.90
N GLU A 587 8.59 -27.04 3.04
CA GLU A 587 8.98 -27.53 4.36
C GLU A 587 7.72 -27.95 5.13
N LYS A 588 7.72 -29.21 5.65
CA LYS A 588 6.53 -29.83 6.26
C LYS A 588 5.90 -28.98 7.37
N GLU A 589 6.70 -28.41 8.26
CA GLU A 589 6.23 -27.61 9.39
C GLU A 589 5.43 -26.38 8.91
N TYR A 590 5.94 -25.65 7.92
CA TYR A 590 5.25 -24.50 7.34
C TYR A 590 4.02 -24.92 6.53
N TYR A 591 4.11 -26.01 5.77
CA TYR A 591 2.97 -26.55 5.04
C TYR A 591 1.79 -26.84 5.98
N GLU A 592 2.04 -27.61 7.04
CA GLU A 592 1.00 -27.98 8.01
C GLU A 592 0.42 -26.75 8.73
N TYR A 593 1.26 -25.80 9.09
CA TYR A 593 0.82 -24.58 9.75
C TYR A 593 -0.02 -23.69 8.82
N MET A 594 0.45 -23.43 7.61
CA MET A 594 -0.27 -22.64 6.61
C MET A 594 -1.60 -23.28 6.23
N LEU A 595 -1.62 -24.60 6.04
CA LEU A 595 -2.84 -25.35 5.75
C LEU A 595 -3.88 -25.19 6.87
N SER A 596 -3.44 -25.11 8.13
CA SER A 596 -4.33 -25.00 9.29
C SER A 596 -5.12 -23.69 9.35
N TYR A 597 -4.73 -22.64 8.61
CA TYR A 597 -5.45 -21.37 8.58
C TYR A 597 -5.85 -20.91 7.18
N SER A 598 -5.30 -21.52 6.11
CA SER A 598 -5.61 -21.09 4.73
C SER A 598 -7.13 -21.04 4.52
N PRO A 599 -7.72 -19.86 4.27
CA PRO A 599 -9.17 -19.71 4.23
C PRO A 599 -9.88 -20.65 3.26
N TYR A 600 -9.34 -20.81 2.06
CA TYR A 600 -9.90 -21.71 1.04
C TYR A 600 -9.92 -23.15 1.53
N ASP A 601 -8.82 -23.63 2.11
CA ASP A 601 -8.68 -25.02 2.59
C ASP A 601 -9.52 -25.27 3.83
N GLN A 602 -9.81 -24.26 4.62
CA GLN A 602 -10.54 -24.36 5.89
C GLN A 602 -12.03 -23.98 5.78
N VAL A 603 -12.57 -23.78 4.59
CA VAL A 603 -14.03 -23.62 4.43
C VAL A 603 -14.74 -24.86 4.96
N ARG A 604 -15.74 -24.62 5.83
CA ARG A 604 -16.47 -25.66 6.53
C ARG A 604 -17.94 -25.66 6.16
N ARG A 605 -18.62 -26.80 6.41
CA ARG A 605 -20.07 -26.87 6.36
C ARG A 605 -20.67 -26.19 7.60
N GLN A 606 -20.90 -24.89 7.51
CA GLN A 606 -21.45 -24.05 8.59
C GLN A 606 -22.14 -22.82 8.03
N ALA A 607 -22.83 -22.07 8.91
CA ALA A 607 -23.35 -20.76 8.55
C ALA A 607 -22.23 -19.73 8.53
N TYR A 608 -22.28 -18.83 7.54
CA TYR A 608 -21.37 -17.70 7.37
C TYR A 608 -22.14 -16.38 7.41
N PRO A 609 -21.48 -15.25 7.73
CA PRO A 609 -22.09 -13.93 7.56
C PRO A 609 -22.36 -13.64 6.09
N ALA A 610 -23.05 -12.54 5.80
CA ALA A 610 -23.10 -12.00 4.45
C ALA A 610 -21.67 -11.61 3.99
N ILE A 611 -21.30 -11.94 2.75
CA ILE A 611 -19.93 -11.74 2.24
C ILE A 611 -19.97 -11.03 0.89
N TYR A 612 -19.25 -9.91 0.79
CA TYR A 612 -18.94 -9.25 -0.46
C TYR A 612 -17.45 -9.43 -0.78
N VAL A 613 -17.17 -10.01 -1.95
CA VAL A 613 -15.80 -10.27 -2.42
C VAL A 613 -15.57 -9.51 -3.71
N SER A 614 -14.55 -8.66 -3.75
CA SER A 614 -14.09 -8.03 -4.98
C SER A 614 -12.83 -8.70 -5.53
N ALA A 615 -12.65 -8.65 -6.84
CA ALA A 615 -11.49 -9.18 -7.52
C ALA A 615 -11.16 -8.37 -8.77
N GLY A 616 -9.95 -8.46 -9.28
CA GLY A 616 -9.52 -7.90 -10.56
C GLY A 616 -8.97 -9.00 -11.46
N LEU A 617 -9.48 -9.09 -12.70
CA LEU A 617 -9.02 -10.13 -13.65
C LEU A 617 -7.52 -10.03 -13.94
N HIS A 618 -6.97 -8.81 -13.95
CA HIS A 618 -5.57 -8.53 -14.26
C HIS A 618 -4.68 -8.44 -13.03
N ASP A 619 -5.18 -8.80 -11.85
CA ASP A 619 -4.42 -8.71 -10.60
C ASP A 619 -3.08 -9.45 -10.69
N SER A 620 -1.99 -8.73 -10.39
CA SER A 620 -0.62 -9.23 -10.42
C SER A 620 -0.04 -9.50 -9.03
N GLN A 621 -0.81 -9.21 -7.97
CA GLN A 621 -0.37 -9.40 -6.58
C GLN A 621 -1.09 -10.56 -5.91
N VAL A 622 -2.41 -10.60 -6.00
CA VAL A 622 -3.24 -11.73 -5.61
C VAL A 622 -4.02 -12.19 -6.83
N GLN A 623 -3.81 -13.40 -7.27
CA GLN A 623 -4.43 -13.89 -8.50
C GLN A 623 -5.96 -13.90 -8.37
N TYR A 624 -6.67 -13.44 -9.41
CA TYR A 624 -8.15 -13.36 -9.45
C TYR A 624 -8.83 -14.68 -9.11
N TRP A 625 -8.17 -15.80 -9.39
CA TRP A 625 -8.74 -17.12 -9.16
C TRP A 625 -8.79 -17.52 -7.67
N GLU A 626 -8.01 -16.90 -6.80
CA GLU A 626 -8.09 -17.15 -5.36
C GLU A 626 -9.47 -16.78 -4.81
N PRO A 627 -9.95 -15.52 -4.93
CA PRO A 627 -11.31 -15.18 -4.53
C PRO A 627 -12.40 -15.96 -5.29
N ALA A 628 -12.20 -16.23 -6.59
CA ALA A 628 -13.17 -16.98 -7.38
C ALA A 628 -13.36 -18.42 -6.88
N LYS A 629 -12.26 -19.12 -6.61
CA LYS A 629 -12.27 -20.45 -6.01
C LYS A 629 -12.92 -20.45 -4.62
N TRP A 630 -12.56 -19.48 -3.82
CA TRP A 630 -13.07 -19.33 -2.46
C TRP A 630 -14.59 -19.14 -2.44
N VAL A 631 -15.13 -18.26 -3.26
CA VAL A 631 -16.58 -18.06 -3.40
C VAL A 631 -17.26 -19.34 -3.89
N ALA A 632 -16.69 -20.03 -4.87
CA ALA A 632 -17.26 -21.29 -5.37
C ALA A 632 -17.36 -22.36 -4.25
N LYS A 633 -16.33 -22.49 -3.42
CA LYS A 633 -16.32 -23.44 -2.31
C LYS A 633 -17.25 -23.02 -1.18
N LEU A 634 -17.33 -21.72 -0.86
CA LEU A 634 -18.31 -21.20 0.11
C LEU A 634 -19.74 -21.50 -0.32
N ARG A 635 -20.09 -21.28 -1.60
CA ARG A 635 -21.44 -21.60 -2.12
C ARG A 635 -21.79 -23.08 -1.96
N GLU A 636 -20.80 -23.95 -2.11
CA GLU A 636 -21.00 -25.39 -1.94
C GLU A 636 -21.28 -25.79 -0.50
N LEU A 637 -20.58 -25.18 0.46
CA LEU A 637 -20.51 -25.67 1.84
C LEU A 637 -21.32 -24.85 2.84
N LYS A 638 -21.60 -23.58 2.57
CA LYS A 638 -22.39 -22.75 3.51
C LYS A 638 -23.81 -23.31 3.71
N THR A 639 -24.31 -23.21 4.94
CA THR A 639 -25.61 -23.77 5.34
C THR A 639 -26.69 -22.69 5.56
N ASP A 640 -26.30 -21.42 5.45
CA ASP A 640 -27.18 -20.26 5.60
C ASP A 640 -27.68 -19.73 4.25
N ASN A 641 -28.55 -18.72 4.28
CA ASN A 641 -29.07 -18.01 3.11
C ASN A 641 -28.54 -16.57 2.99
N HIS A 642 -27.50 -16.21 3.77
CA HIS A 642 -26.94 -14.87 3.70
C HIS A 642 -26.31 -14.61 2.34
N PRO A 643 -26.31 -13.35 1.85
CA PRO A 643 -25.69 -12.97 0.59
C PRO A 643 -24.23 -13.41 0.50
N LEU A 644 -23.86 -13.89 -0.69
CA LEU A 644 -22.46 -14.16 -1.06
C LEU A 644 -22.25 -13.67 -2.48
N TYR A 645 -21.45 -12.63 -2.65
CA TYR A 645 -21.21 -11.98 -3.91
C TYR A 645 -19.74 -12.01 -4.30
N LEU A 646 -19.48 -12.28 -5.59
CA LEU A 646 -18.20 -12.08 -6.25
C LEU A 646 -18.37 -11.01 -7.34
N ASP A 647 -17.70 -9.89 -7.17
CA ASP A 647 -17.69 -8.77 -8.13
C ASP A 647 -16.25 -8.63 -8.70
N THR A 648 -16.05 -9.17 -9.91
CA THR A 648 -14.76 -9.13 -10.58
C THR A 648 -14.72 -7.98 -11.58
N ASN A 649 -13.80 -7.03 -11.37
CA ASN A 649 -13.51 -6.00 -12.38
C ASN A 649 -12.70 -6.64 -13.52
N MET A 650 -13.32 -6.77 -14.70
CA MET A 650 -12.72 -7.43 -15.86
C MET A 650 -11.63 -6.59 -16.54
N ASP A 651 -11.53 -5.31 -16.22
CA ASP A 651 -10.63 -4.35 -16.84
C ASP A 651 -9.50 -3.87 -15.90
N ALA A 652 -9.49 -4.32 -14.66
CA ALA A 652 -8.54 -3.86 -13.64
C ALA A 652 -7.84 -5.01 -12.93
N GLY A 653 -6.82 -4.64 -12.13
CA GLY A 653 -6.05 -5.54 -11.27
C GLY A 653 -6.25 -5.25 -9.79
N HIS A 654 -5.15 -5.34 -9.02
CA HIS A 654 -5.17 -5.29 -7.56
C HIS A 654 -5.71 -3.98 -6.98
N GLY A 655 -5.42 -2.87 -7.62
CA GLY A 655 -5.86 -1.54 -7.18
C GLY A 655 -7.26 -1.14 -7.61
N GLY A 656 -7.99 -1.98 -8.34
CA GLY A 656 -9.32 -1.67 -8.84
C GLY A 656 -9.31 -0.72 -10.05
N ALA A 657 -10.44 -0.06 -10.31
CA ALA A 657 -10.59 0.86 -11.43
C ALA A 657 -9.65 2.05 -11.35
N SER A 658 -9.14 2.50 -12.49
CA SER A 658 -8.39 3.74 -12.60
C SER A 658 -9.30 4.95 -12.72
N GLY A 659 -8.77 6.14 -12.34
CA GLY A 659 -9.56 7.37 -12.31
C GLY A 659 -10.25 7.59 -10.96
N ARG A 660 -10.17 8.83 -10.48
CA ARG A 660 -10.64 9.18 -9.13
C ARG A 660 -12.14 9.00 -8.91
N PHE A 661 -12.97 9.17 -9.95
CA PHE A 661 -14.42 9.00 -9.84
C PHE A 661 -14.87 7.55 -10.05
N GLU A 662 -14.19 6.80 -10.90
CA GLU A 662 -14.49 5.38 -11.08
C GLU A 662 -14.22 4.58 -9.80
N ALA A 663 -13.15 4.91 -9.06
CA ALA A 663 -12.86 4.31 -7.77
C ALA A 663 -13.98 4.55 -6.74
N LEU A 664 -14.64 5.71 -6.78
CA LEU A 664 -15.79 6.01 -5.90
C LEU A 664 -17.00 5.11 -6.17
N LYS A 665 -17.20 4.66 -7.41
CA LYS A 665 -18.28 3.72 -7.75
C LYS A 665 -18.05 2.35 -7.09
N GLU A 666 -16.81 1.90 -7.02
CA GLU A 666 -16.45 0.66 -6.30
C GLU A 666 -16.73 0.81 -4.80
N THR A 667 -16.30 1.92 -4.19
CA THR A 667 -16.61 2.20 -2.78
C THR A 667 -18.12 2.31 -2.53
N ALA A 668 -18.88 2.90 -3.45
CA ALA A 668 -20.33 2.99 -3.33
C ALA A 668 -21.01 1.61 -3.32
N LYS A 669 -20.52 0.66 -4.08
CA LYS A 669 -21.00 -0.74 -4.05
C LYS A 669 -20.77 -1.38 -2.69
N GLU A 670 -19.57 -1.24 -2.15
CA GLU A 670 -19.19 -1.78 -0.84
C GLU A 670 -20.05 -1.19 0.28
N TYR A 671 -20.21 0.13 0.30
CA TYR A 671 -21.01 0.81 1.31
C TYR A 671 -22.52 0.51 1.16
N ALA A 672 -23.02 0.41 -0.06
CA ALA A 672 -24.40 0.00 -0.29
C ALA A 672 -24.65 -1.44 0.21
N PHE A 673 -23.69 -2.34 0.03
CA PHE A 673 -23.75 -3.68 0.61
C PHE A 673 -23.86 -3.64 2.12
N LEU A 674 -22.98 -2.91 2.81
CA LEU A 674 -23.02 -2.79 4.27
C LEU A 674 -24.35 -2.20 4.76
N ILE A 675 -24.81 -1.11 4.16
CA ILE A 675 -26.04 -0.42 4.53
C ILE A 675 -27.26 -1.30 4.29
N SER A 676 -27.26 -2.08 3.20
CA SER A 676 -28.37 -2.99 2.90
C SER A 676 -28.57 -4.08 3.95
N GLN A 677 -27.51 -4.41 4.72
CA GLN A 677 -27.59 -5.39 5.80
C GLN A 677 -28.19 -4.80 7.10
N LEU A 678 -28.41 -3.48 7.17
CA LEU A 678 -29.07 -2.85 8.32
C LEU A 678 -30.58 -3.10 8.37
N ALA A 679 -31.17 -3.43 7.21
CA ALA A 679 -32.62 -3.54 7.05
C ALA A 679 -33.24 -4.84 7.57
N ASP A 680 -32.43 -5.81 8.01
CA ASP A 680 -32.89 -7.14 8.46
C ASP A 680 -32.84 -7.27 10.00
#